data_aea7c607b723716dc36c76d3f32d0677
#
_entry.id   aea7c607b723716dc36c76d3f32d0677
#
_cell.length_a   1.000
_cell.length_b   1.000
_cell.length_c   1.000
_cell.angle_alpha   90.00
_cell.angle_beta   90.00
_cell.angle_gamma   90.00
#
_symmetry.space_group_name_H-M   'P 1'
#
loop_
_entity.id
_entity.type
_entity.pdbx_description
1 polymer ?
#
loop_
_entity_poly.entity_id
_entity_poly.type
_entity_poly.pdbx_seq_one_letter_code
_entity_poly.pdbx_strand_id
1 'polypeptide(L)'
;MNRFGFLKVAAAVPHVRIADCDYNAQHITELIRKGADRGASIILFPELCITSYTCGDLIQQPALLHAAEQALGYILAQTRELPIVAIVGMPVTYGNALYNCAVVFAQGRIHGVVPKTYIPNYSEFYEARCFMSGEEIGLATIRMCGQDTDFGRNMLFNIGGVKFGVEICEDMWVPAAPSLHQAVDGAQILFNLSASPEVLGKHNYLLTLVKSQSARTQSAYIYCSAGYGESSTDLVFGGNGLIVESGRMLRRTERFSTEEQLIVADIDTEKLLNSRRRTTTFAPHRPAERIIVEIPLPENPANVTLDREFNSHPFVPQTPEEMDESGREIINIQTMGLAQRLQHTDCKKVVIGVSGGLDSTLALLIAVRTFDRLGLDRKGIIGVTMPGFGTSNRTYRNSIALMRCLGITSREISIRKACEQHFADIGLNPEEQSSAYENAQARERTQILMDIANMEHGMVLGTGDLSELALGWATYNGDQMSMYGLNASLPKTLIQVLLRWMAQVCQDDAIREILLDVVATPISPELLPSGEEGGIAHHTEKLVGPYELHDFFLFHFIQNGYSPAKILFAAETAFDGRYDRATILRWMRVFFQRFFSQQFKRSAMPDGPKVGIISLSPRGDWRMPSDATATLWLREIDLLIQEK
;
A
#
# COMPACT_ATOMS: atom_id res chain seq x y z
N MET A 1 19.66 -8.18 8.17
CA MET A 1 18.49 -7.74 7.36
C MET A 1 17.81 -8.96 6.77
N ASN A 2 16.48 -9.02 6.78
CA ASN A 2 15.73 -10.14 6.21
C ASN A 2 16.02 -10.29 4.69
N ARG A 3 15.96 -11.52 4.16
CA ARG A 3 16.20 -11.87 2.74
C ARG A 3 15.43 -10.97 1.73
N PHE A 4 14.31 -10.36 2.16
CA PHE A 4 13.42 -9.57 1.30
C PHE A 4 13.45 -8.05 1.58
N GLY A 5 14.52 -7.54 2.19
CA GLY A 5 14.65 -6.10 2.44
C GLY A 5 13.76 -5.56 3.56
N PHE A 6 13.24 -6.42 4.44
CA PHE A 6 12.53 -5.98 5.64
C PHE A 6 13.53 -5.67 6.76
N LEU A 7 13.30 -4.55 7.44
CA LEU A 7 14.02 -4.16 8.65
C LEU A 7 13.02 -4.02 9.80
N LYS A 8 13.23 -4.79 10.87
CA LYS A 8 12.36 -4.75 12.03
C LYS A 8 12.77 -3.61 12.95
N VAL A 9 11.82 -2.73 13.30
CA VAL A 9 12.03 -1.59 14.20
C VAL A 9 11.09 -1.67 15.38
N ALA A 10 11.48 -1.03 16.49
CA ALA A 10 10.67 -0.97 17.70
C ALA A 10 10.56 0.46 18.24
N ALA A 11 9.46 0.75 18.94
CA ALA A 11 9.32 1.89 19.82
C ALA A 11 8.90 1.40 21.21
N ALA A 12 9.60 1.89 22.23
CA ALA A 12 9.44 1.45 23.61
C ALA A 12 9.19 2.62 24.55
N VAL A 13 8.12 2.55 25.32
CA VAL A 13 7.77 3.52 26.34
C VAL A 13 8.07 2.89 27.71
N PRO A 14 9.20 3.26 28.35
CA PRO A 14 9.59 2.74 29.65
C PRO A 14 8.78 3.38 30.78
N HIS A 15 8.71 2.72 31.92
CA HIS A 15 8.46 3.40 33.19
C HIS A 15 9.66 4.26 33.54
N VAL A 16 9.42 5.50 33.89
CA VAL A 16 10.47 6.41 34.37
C VAL A 16 10.18 6.91 35.78
N ARG A 17 11.24 7.30 36.47
CA ARG A 17 11.19 8.07 37.70
C ARG A 17 11.99 9.34 37.52
N ILE A 18 11.42 10.47 37.95
CA ILE A 18 12.03 11.77 37.76
C ILE A 18 13.37 11.83 38.49
N ALA A 19 14.43 12.15 37.73
CA ALA A 19 15.82 12.25 38.21
C ALA A 19 16.41 10.94 38.81
N ASP A 20 15.75 9.79 38.65
CA ASP A 20 16.27 8.48 39.07
C ASP A 20 16.87 7.73 37.86
N CYS A 21 18.08 8.16 37.47
CA CYS A 21 18.75 7.64 36.27
C CYS A 21 19.02 6.14 36.34
N ASP A 22 19.31 5.60 37.54
CA ASP A 22 19.58 4.16 37.72
C ASP A 22 18.33 3.32 37.48
N TYR A 23 17.18 3.73 38.03
CA TYR A 23 15.90 3.09 37.79
C TYR A 23 15.55 3.14 36.29
N ASN A 24 15.66 4.31 35.68
CA ASN A 24 15.33 4.49 34.26
C ASN A 24 16.21 3.63 33.36
N ALA A 25 17.53 3.57 33.65
CA ALA A 25 18.49 2.75 32.89
C ALA A 25 18.17 1.25 32.96
N GLN A 26 17.73 0.74 34.12
CA GLN A 26 17.34 -0.66 34.27
C GLN A 26 16.14 -1.00 33.39
N HIS A 27 15.09 -0.17 33.39
CA HIS A 27 13.87 -0.36 32.59
C HIS A 27 14.15 -0.21 31.08
N ILE A 28 14.96 0.77 30.68
CA ILE A 28 15.41 0.93 29.28
C ILE A 28 16.18 -0.34 28.83
N THR A 29 17.12 -0.82 29.66
CA THR A 29 17.90 -2.03 29.35
C THR A 29 17.01 -3.26 29.15
N GLU A 30 16.02 -3.46 30.00
CA GLU A 30 15.07 -4.56 29.90
C GLU A 30 14.25 -4.50 28.61
N LEU A 31 13.79 -3.30 28.22
CA LEU A 31 13.05 -3.11 26.97
C LEU A 31 13.95 -3.30 25.74
N ILE A 32 15.25 -2.94 25.79
CA ILE A 32 16.21 -3.24 24.72
C ILE A 32 16.36 -4.76 24.56
N ARG A 33 16.47 -5.53 25.65
CA ARG A 33 16.52 -7.00 25.59
C ARG A 33 15.26 -7.58 24.97
N LYS A 34 14.08 -7.17 25.45
CA LYS A 34 12.78 -7.58 24.87
C LYS A 34 12.67 -7.23 23.39
N GLY A 35 13.17 -6.07 22.96
CA GLY A 35 13.23 -5.67 21.56
C GLY A 35 14.14 -6.58 20.72
N ALA A 36 15.32 -6.88 21.22
CA ALA A 36 16.27 -7.80 20.58
C ALA A 36 15.70 -9.22 20.46
N ASP A 37 15.05 -9.73 21.53
CA ASP A 37 14.40 -11.04 21.55
C ASP A 37 13.25 -11.14 20.53
N ARG A 38 12.58 -10.02 20.25
CA ARG A 38 11.58 -9.90 19.19
C ARG A 38 12.16 -9.64 17.80
N GLY A 39 13.47 -9.65 17.66
CA GLY A 39 14.17 -9.48 16.40
C GLY A 39 14.29 -8.04 15.89
N ALA A 40 14.02 -7.05 16.72
CA ALA A 40 14.19 -5.66 16.31
C ALA A 40 15.67 -5.34 16.04
N SER A 41 15.94 -4.66 14.93
CA SER A 41 17.27 -4.16 14.57
C SER A 41 17.52 -2.76 15.14
N ILE A 42 16.47 -1.96 15.34
CA ILE A 42 16.56 -0.62 15.93
C ILE A 42 15.40 -0.45 16.92
N ILE A 43 15.69 0.11 18.09
CA ILE A 43 14.69 0.46 19.11
C ILE A 43 14.80 1.93 19.48
N LEU A 44 13.65 2.61 19.53
CA LEU A 44 13.52 4.02 19.88
C LEU A 44 12.90 4.18 21.26
N PHE A 45 13.46 5.06 22.07
CA PHE A 45 12.94 5.51 23.37
C PHE A 45 12.51 6.97 23.34
N PRO A 46 11.75 7.47 24.36
CA PRO A 46 11.34 8.86 24.45
C PRO A 46 12.51 9.84 24.66
N GLU A 47 12.22 11.11 24.41
CA GLU A 47 13.08 12.25 24.70
C GLU A 47 13.41 12.31 26.20
N LEU A 48 14.71 12.55 26.52
CA LEU A 48 15.23 12.65 27.89
C LEU A 48 14.88 11.46 28.81
N CYS A 49 14.60 10.29 28.27
CA CYS A 49 14.13 9.12 29.03
C CYS A 49 15.11 8.61 30.10
N ILE A 50 16.41 8.97 30.03
CA ILE A 50 17.40 8.59 31.06
C ILE A 50 17.18 9.38 32.33
N THR A 51 16.87 10.69 32.25
CA THR A 51 16.62 11.56 33.40
C THR A 51 15.14 11.68 33.77
N SER A 52 14.24 11.39 32.91
CA SER A 52 12.90 11.90 32.61
C SER A 52 12.92 13.31 32.02
N TYR A 53 11.86 13.66 31.28
CA TYR A 53 11.72 14.98 30.65
C TYR A 53 11.39 16.07 31.68
N THR A 54 10.60 15.72 32.68
CA THR A 54 10.00 16.68 33.64
C THR A 54 10.89 17.00 34.84
N CYS A 55 12.21 16.95 34.69
CA CYS A 55 13.16 17.28 35.76
C CYS A 55 13.22 18.76 36.11
N GLY A 56 12.66 19.67 35.30
CA GLY A 56 12.75 21.11 35.51
C GLY A 56 14.20 21.58 35.66
N ASP A 57 14.45 22.49 36.62
CA ASP A 57 15.79 23.03 36.87
C ASP A 57 16.81 22.00 37.41
N LEU A 58 16.34 20.82 37.85
CA LEU A 58 17.27 19.72 38.23
C LEU A 58 18.15 19.28 37.08
N ILE A 59 17.72 19.45 35.83
CA ILE A 59 18.48 19.08 34.65
C ILE A 59 19.84 19.81 34.54
N GLN A 60 19.99 20.96 35.20
CA GLN A 60 21.23 21.75 35.24
C GLN A 60 22.18 21.33 36.38
N GLN A 61 21.75 20.42 37.25
CA GLN A 61 22.57 19.98 38.40
C GLN A 61 23.67 19.03 37.94
N PRO A 62 24.93 19.33 38.29
CA PRO A 62 26.07 18.46 37.91
C PRO A 62 25.90 17.01 38.37
N ALA A 63 25.24 16.78 39.50
CA ALA A 63 24.98 15.45 40.03
C ALA A 63 24.05 14.65 39.08
N LEU A 64 23.01 15.28 38.54
CA LEU A 64 22.09 14.62 37.59
C LEU A 64 22.76 14.36 36.23
N LEU A 65 23.54 15.32 35.72
CA LEU A 65 24.29 15.14 34.48
C LEU A 65 25.28 13.99 34.57
N HIS A 66 26.01 13.90 35.70
CA HIS A 66 26.92 12.80 35.94
C HIS A 66 26.21 11.45 36.08
N ALA A 67 25.10 11.42 36.82
CA ALA A 67 24.29 10.22 36.94
C ALA A 67 23.71 9.77 35.58
N ALA A 68 23.29 10.68 34.70
CA ALA A 68 22.81 10.37 33.36
C ALA A 68 23.90 9.73 32.48
N GLU A 69 25.14 10.22 32.55
CA GLU A 69 26.29 9.61 31.84
C GLU A 69 26.64 8.22 32.40
N GLN A 70 26.62 8.04 33.72
CA GLN A 70 26.83 6.74 34.37
C GLN A 70 25.74 5.74 33.96
N ALA A 71 24.45 6.17 33.93
CA ALA A 71 23.33 5.38 33.51
C ALA A 71 23.47 4.93 32.03
N LEU A 72 23.91 5.81 31.14
CA LEU A 72 24.24 5.43 29.77
C LEU A 72 25.38 4.39 29.74
N GLY A 73 26.45 4.58 30.52
CA GLY A 73 27.52 3.62 30.65
C GLY A 73 27.05 2.24 31.10
N TYR A 74 26.09 2.19 32.05
CA TYR A 74 25.44 0.95 32.48
C TYR A 74 24.68 0.29 31.32
N ILE A 75 23.85 1.05 30.61
CA ILE A 75 23.08 0.52 29.46
C ILE A 75 24.03 -0.04 28.39
N LEU A 76 25.08 0.69 28.02
CA LEU A 76 26.10 0.25 27.05
C LEU A 76 26.72 -1.10 27.45
N ALA A 77 27.09 -1.25 28.73
CA ALA A 77 27.69 -2.48 29.24
C ALA A 77 26.70 -3.67 29.20
N GLN A 78 25.44 -3.43 29.62
CA GLN A 78 24.41 -4.47 29.71
C GLN A 78 23.85 -4.93 28.36
N THR A 79 23.99 -4.10 27.32
CA THR A 79 23.46 -4.39 25.97
C THR A 79 24.55 -4.71 24.94
N ARG A 80 25.80 -4.85 25.40
CA ARG A 80 27.00 -4.99 24.55
C ARG A 80 26.90 -6.15 23.55
N GLU A 81 26.33 -7.27 23.96
CA GLU A 81 26.23 -8.49 23.13
C GLU A 81 24.92 -8.56 22.31
N LEU A 82 24.02 -7.58 22.46
CA LEU A 82 22.74 -7.60 21.76
C LEU A 82 22.87 -7.09 20.32
N PRO A 83 22.26 -7.78 19.34
CA PRO A 83 22.30 -7.39 17.93
C PRO A 83 21.22 -6.32 17.61
N ILE A 84 21.25 -5.20 18.33
CA ILE A 84 20.26 -4.13 18.21
C ILE A 84 20.92 -2.77 18.35
N VAL A 85 20.47 -1.79 17.57
CA VAL A 85 20.78 -0.38 17.78
C VAL A 85 19.72 0.21 18.69
N ALA A 86 20.14 0.94 19.70
CA ALA A 86 19.23 1.69 20.56
C ALA A 86 19.42 3.20 20.41
N ILE A 87 18.30 3.94 20.50
CA ILE A 87 18.26 5.40 20.43
C ILE A 87 17.57 5.90 21.72
N VAL A 88 18.30 6.55 22.59
CA VAL A 88 17.81 7.07 23.89
C VAL A 88 17.98 8.57 24.00
N GLY A 89 17.10 9.25 24.74
CA GLY A 89 17.17 10.69 25.02
C GLY A 89 17.88 10.98 26.33
N MET A 90 18.82 11.95 26.34
CA MET A 90 19.49 12.43 27.55
C MET A 90 20.05 13.85 27.40
N PRO A 91 20.28 14.57 28.49
CA PRO A 91 21.03 15.84 28.47
C PRO A 91 22.52 15.57 28.23
N VAL A 92 23.16 16.39 27.39
CA VAL A 92 24.60 16.29 27.08
C VAL A 92 25.25 17.66 27.16
N THR A 93 26.37 17.75 27.85
CA THR A 93 27.19 18.98 27.92
C THR A 93 28.21 19.01 26.78
N TYR A 94 28.21 20.12 26.04
CA TYR A 94 29.27 20.39 25.05
C TYR A 94 29.77 21.84 25.20
N GLY A 95 31.08 22.00 25.39
CA GLY A 95 31.64 23.29 25.76
C GLY A 95 31.04 23.80 27.08
N ASN A 96 30.46 24.99 27.04
CA ASN A 96 29.81 25.61 28.22
C ASN A 96 28.27 25.54 28.14
N ALA A 97 27.72 24.69 27.29
CA ALA A 97 26.30 24.63 27.03
C ALA A 97 25.73 23.22 27.24
N LEU A 98 24.45 23.15 27.55
CA LEU A 98 23.70 21.92 27.72
C LEU A 98 22.77 21.73 26.52
N TYR A 99 22.68 20.51 26.01
CA TYR A 99 21.91 20.12 24.85
C TYR A 99 20.97 18.97 25.19
N ASN A 100 19.76 19.00 24.68
CA ASN A 100 18.84 17.87 24.65
C ASN A 100 19.20 16.98 23.48
N CYS A 101 19.63 15.75 23.72
CA CYS A 101 20.25 14.91 22.72
C CYS A 101 19.62 13.52 22.59
N ALA A 102 19.65 12.98 21.38
CA ALA A 102 19.47 11.58 21.09
C ALA A 102 20.84 10.89 20.96
N VAL A 103 21.07 9.84 21.71
CA VAL A 103 22.29 9.02 21.66
C VAL A 103 21.98 7.73 20.90
N VAL A 104 22.72 7.51 19.82
CA VAL A 104 22.62 6.29 18.99
C VAL A 104 23.78 5.37 19.34
N PHE A 105 23.48 4.16 19.77
CA PHE A 105 24.50 3.20 20.18
C PHE A 105 24.13 1.76 19.83
N ALA A 106 25.15 0.93 19.70
CA ALA A 106 25.04 -0.52 19.51
C ALA A 106 26.29 -1.21 20.05
N GLN A 107 26.17 -2.44 20.57
CA GLN A 107 27.28 -3.29 20.97
C GLN A 107 28.30 -2.60 21.90
N GLY A 108 27.79 -1.82 22.85
CA GLY A 108 28.62 -1.10 23.82
C GLY A 108 29.38 0.13 23.27
N ARG A 109 29.12 0.53 22.01
CA ARG A 109 29.71 1.67 21.35
C ARG A 109 28.70 2.75 21.04
N ILE A 110 29.03 4.01 21.33
CA ILE A 110 28.25 5.18 20.88
C ILE A 110 28.68 5.48 19.44
N HIS A 111 27.70 5.52 18.53
CA HIS A 111 27.89 5.79 17.11
C HIS A 111 27.64 7.25 16.75
N GLY A 112 26.87 7.98 17.57
CA GLY A 112 26.65 9.40 17.37
C GLY A 112 25.70 9.99 18.38
N VAL A 113 25.79 11.30 18.57
CA VAL A 113 24.96 12.09 19.47
C VAL A 113 24.35 13.23 18.66
N VAL A 114 23.01 13.23 18.54
CA VAL A 114 22.25 14.20 17.74
C VAL A 114 21.58 15.19 18.68
N PRO A 115 21.95 16.50 18.68
CA PRO A 115 21.28 17.51 19.47
C PRO A 115 19.97 17.94 18.83
N LYS A 116 18.97 18.28 19.65
CA LYS A 116 17.70 18.88 19.24
C LYS A 116 17.95 20.19 18.50
N THR A 117 17.34 20.33 17.33
CA THR A 117 17.56 21.51 16.47
C THR A 117 16.71 22.68 16.95
N TYR A 118 15.41 22.45 17.16
CA TYR A 118 14.47 23.49 17.54
C TYR A 118 14.04 23.33 19.00
N ILE A 119 14.29 24.37 19.80
CA ILE A 119 14.01 24.38 21.23
C ILE A 119 12.69 25.11 21.49
N PRO A 120 11.60 24.41 21.90
CA PRO A 120 10.34 25.06 22.18
C PRO A 120 10.41 25.94 23.45
N ASN A 121 9.90 27.16 23.35
CA ASN A 121 9.86 28.12 24.45
C ASN A 121 8.57 28.95 24.38
N TYR A 122 7.44 28.26 24.37
CA TYR A 122 6.10 28.85 24.31
C TYR A 122 5.10 27.93 25.04
N SER A 123 3.96 28.50 25.47
CA SER A 123 2.92 27.81 26.25
C SER A 123 3.50 27.08 27.46
N GLU A 124 3.30 25.77 27.55
CA GLU A 124 3.85 24.89 28.59
C GLU A 124 5.34 24.56 28.44
N PHE A 125 5.95 24.90 27.32
CA PHE A 125 7.36 24.58 27.05
C PHE A 125 8.29 25.73 27.43
N TYR A 126 9.36 25.42 28.18
CA TYR A 126 10.39 26.36 28.61
C TYR A 126 11.81 25.77 28.46
N GLU A 127 12.02 24.93 27.45
CA GLU A 127 13.29 24.22 27.25
C GLU A 127 14.48 25.16 27.05
N ALA A 128 14.27 26.35 26.45
CA ALA A 128 15.32 27.35 26.27
C ALA A 128 15.89 27.91 27.63
N ARG A 129 15.24 27.61 28.74
CA ARG A 129 15.79 27.88 30.08
C ARG A 129 17.01 27.05 30.39
N CYS A 130 17.09 25.83 29.83
CA CYS A 130 18.12 24.85 30.16
C CYS A 130 18.97 24.46 28.97
N PHE A 131 18.37 24.37 27.77
CA PHE A 131 19.02 23.81 26.60
C PHE A 131 19.29 24.82 25.51
N MET A 132 20.42 24.64 24.83
CA MET A 132 20.78 25.36 23.62
C MET A 132 20.34 24.61 22.38
N SER A 133 20.05 25.36 21.31
CA SER A 133 19.75 24.79 19.99
C SER A 133 20.98 24.09 19.41
N GLY A 134 20.76 22.91 18.81
CA GLY A 134 21.76 22.21 18.01
C GLY A 134 21.93 22.75 16.58
N GLU A 135 21.21 23.82 16.20
CA GLU A 135 21.16 24.31 14.81
C GLU A 135 22.54 24.70 14.26
N GLU A 136 23.36 25.35 15.07
CA GLU A 136 24.69 25.78 14.70
C GLU A 136 25.75 24.66 14.76
N ILE A 137 25.39 23.47 15.29
CA ILE A 137 26.33 22.35 15.43
C ILE A 137 26.18 21.44 14.21
N GLY A 138 27.06 21.67 13.22
CA GLY A 138 27.12 20.80 12.04
C GLY A 138 27.69 19.43 12.39
N LEU A 139 28.93 19.38 12.83
CA LEU A 139 29.62 18.20 13.32
C LEU A 139 30.78 18.60 14.25
N ALA A 140 30.87 17.91 15.37
CA ALA A 140 31.96 18.02 16.35
C ALA A 140 32.28 16.63 16.92
N THR A 141 33.30 16.52 17.73
CA THR A 141 33.63 15.31 18.50
C THR A 141 33.48 15.62 19.99
N ILE A 142 32.83 14.70 20.71
CA ILE A 142 32.73 14.76 22.17
C ILE A 142 33.25 13.48 22.79
N ARG A 143 33.68 13.59 24.06
CA ARG A 143 34.06 12.42 24.86
C ARG A 143 32.94 12.11 25.85
N MET A 144 32.41 10.89 25.77
CA MET A 144 31.29 10.44 26.59
C MET A 144 31.45 8.96 26.94
N CYS A 145 31.19 8.57 28.20
CA CYS A 145 31.42 7.19 28.68
C CYS A 145 32.80 6.63 28.33
N GLY A 146 33.83 7.48 28.34
CA GLY A 146 35.20 7.07 27.98
C GLY A 146 35.47 6.89 26.48
N GLN A 147 34.53 7.16 25.61
CA GLN A 147 34.61 7.03 24.14
C GLN A 147 34.61 8.42 23.49
N ASP A 148 35.36 8.57 22.40
CA ASP A 148 35.24 9.72 21.50
C ASP A 148 34.17 9.39 20.44
N THR A 149 33.21 10.28 20.26
CA THR A 149 32.04 10.07 19.35
C THR A 149 31.69 11.35 18.62
N ASP A 150 31.03 11.19 17.47
CA ASP A 150 30.53 12.31 16.68
C ASP A 150 29.32 12.96 17.36
N PHE A 151 29.27 14.29 17.34
CA PHE A 151 28.23 15.13 17.90
C PHE A 151 27.79 16.17 16.88
N GLY A 152 26.50 16.18 16.53
CA GLY A 152 25.95 17.17 15.61
C GLY A 152 24.73 16.66 14.86
N ARG A 153 24.12 17.56 14.06
CA ARG A 153 22.90 17.27 13.30
C ARG A 153 23.15 16.69 11.89
N ASN A 154 24.37 16.82 11.38
CA ASN A 154 24.70 16.45 10.00
C ASN A 154 25.10 14.97 9.86
N MET A 155 24.42 14.09 10.57
CA MET A 155 24.66 12.65 10.52
C MET A 155 23.44 11.91 9.98
N LEU A 156 23.71 10.86 9.21
CA LEU A 156 22.82 9.75 8.95
C LEU A 156 23.51 8.47 9.38
N PHE A 157 22.74 7.52 9.86
CA PHE A 157 23.24 6.23 10.30
C PHE A 157 22.90 5.16 9.25
N ASN A 158 23.77 4.17 9.07
CA ASN A 158 23.55 3.09 8.10
C ASN A 158 23.72 1.73 8.76
N ILE A 159 22.73 0.86 8.57
CA ILE A 159 22.77 -0.54 8.97
C ILE A 159 22.52 -1.41 7.73
N GLY A 160 23.55 -2.10 7.28
CA GLY A 160 23.42 -3.07 6.18
C GLY A 160 22.81 -2.48 4.90
N GLY A 161 23.08 -1.21 4.59
CA GLY A 161 22.58 -0.50 3.41
C GLY A 161 21.27 0.27 3.62
N VAL A 162 20.66 0.18 4.80
CA VAL A 162 19.47 0.97 5.18
C VAL A 162 19.87 2.18 5.98
N LYS A 163 19.62 3.37 5.44
CA LYS A 163 19.93 4.64 6.11
C LYS A 163 18.76 5.10 6.97
N PHE A 164 19.08 5.62 8.15
CA PHE A 164 18.09 6.25 9.02
C PHE A 164 18.56 7.59 9.56
N GLY A 165 17.62 8.45 9.89
CA GLY A 165 17.84 9.76 10.51
C GLY A 165 17.13 9.85 11.85
N VAL A 166 17.57 10.81 12.67
CA VAL A 166 17.05 11.06 14.01
C VAL A 166 16.73 12.54 14.18
N GLU A 167 15.61 12.85 14.78
CA GLU A 167 15.19 14.19 15.19
C GLU A 167 14.47 14.12 16.54
N ILE A 168 14.28 15.25 17.21
CA ILE A 168 13.76 15.28 18.58
C ILE A 168 12.54 16.21 18.66
N CYS A 169 11.41 15.64 19.00
CA CYS A 169 10.15 16.29 19.42
C CYS A 169 9.76 17.48 18.53
N GLU A 170 10.05 18.72 18.97
CA GLU A 170 9.72 19.97 18.27
C GLU A 170 10.22 20.00 16.82
N ASP A 171 11.29 19.29 16.52
CA ASP A 171 11.86 19.21 15.17
C ASP A 171 10.83 18.74 14.12
N MET A 172 9.84 17.93 14.52
CA MET A 172 8.74 17.51 13.61
C MET A 172 7.65 18.58 13.43
N TRP A 173 7.47 19.46 14.41
CA TRP A 173 6.34 20.41 14.43
C TRP A 173 6.62 21.67 13.61
N VAL A 174 7.87 21.94 13.28
CA VAL A 174 8.28 23.08 12.47
C VAL A 174 8.00 22.87 10.99
N PRO A 175 7.82 23.95 10.20
CA PRO A 175 7.54 23.82 8.75
C PRO A 175 8.59 23.06 7.95
N ALA A 176 9.88 23.21 8.30
CA ALA A 176 11.01 22.57 7.66
C ALA A 176 11.73 21.63 8.63
N ALA A 177 11.09 20.51 8.95
CA ALA A 177 11.63 19.50 9.86
C ALA A 177 12.96 18.95 9.37
N PRO A 178 13.95 18.67 10.25
CA PRO A 178 15.23 18.01 9.90
C PRO A 178 15.04 16.71 9.12
N SER A 179 14.01 15.94 9.44
CA SER A 179 13.65 14.68 8.76
C SER A 179 13.32 14.85 7.28
N LEU A 180 12.89 16.03 6.81
CA LEU A 180 12.72 16.30 5.37
C LEU A 180 14.06 16.25 4.64
N HIS A 181 15.06 16.91 5.19
CA HIS A 181 16.40 16.93 4.63
C HIS A 181 17.07 15.56 4.73
N GLN A 182 16.91 14.88 5.89
CA GLN A 182 17.41 13.53 6.09
C GLN A 182 16.85 12.53 5.06
N ALA A 183 15.55 12.63 4.75
CA ALA A 183 14.91 11.79 3.74
C ALA A 183 15.45 12.05 2.32
N VAL A 184 15.61 13.33 1.94
CA VAL A 184 16.19 13.74 0.65
C VAL A 184 17.65 13.27 0.53
N ASP A 185 18.41 13.29 1.62
CA ASP A 185 19.79 12.81 1.69
C ASP A 185 19.89 11.27 1.75
N GLY A 186 18.76 10.57 1.75
CA GLY A 186 18.65 9.12 1.56
C GLY A 186 18.19 8.30 2.75
N ALA A 187 17.81 8.92 3.90
CA ALA A 187 17.24 8.19 5.01
C ALA A 187 15.90 7.55 4.61
N GLN A 188 15.78 6.24 4.78
CA GLN A 188 14.57 5.48 4.52
C GLN A 188 13.68 5.38 5.75
N ILE A 189 14.28 5.50 6.93
CA ILE A 189 13.63 5.42 8.23
C ILE A 189 13.99 6.68 9.02
N LEU A 190 13.00 7.27 9.65
CA LEU A 190 13.13 8.49 10.44
C LEU A 190 12.64 8.21 11.85
N PHE A 191 13.42 8.59 12.85
CA PHE A 191 13.13 8.40 14.27
C PHE A 191 12.93 9.73 14.95
N ASN A 192 11.87 9.85 15.76
CA ASN A 192 11.59 11.04 16.56
C ASN A 192 11.37 10.66 18.02
N LEU A 193 12.27 11.11 18.87
CA LEU A 193 12.14 11.04 20.33
C LEU A 193 11.31 12.23 20.80
N SER A 194 10.26 11.99 21.57
CA SER A 194 9.37 13.05 22.02
C SER A 194 9.07 12.98 23.52
N ALA A 195 8.68 14.12 24.05
CA ALA A 195 8.01 14.27 25.33
C ALA A 195 6.88 15.30 25.17
N SER A 196 5.85 14.89 24.45
CA SER A 196 4.73 15.76 24.08
C SER A 196 3.56 15.51 25.04
N PRO A 197 3.14 16.52 25.85
CA PRO A 197 2.03 16.36 26.77
C PRO A 197 0.70 16.21 26.04
N GLU A 198 -0.25 15.58 26.70
CA GLU A 198 -1.59 15.37 26.17
C GLU A 198 -2.48 16.58 26.44
N VAL A 199 -3.08 17.08 25.37
CA VAL A 199 -4.10 18.12 25.40
C VAL A 199 -5.26 17.66 24.53
N LEU A 200 -6.48 17.99 24.92
CA LEU A 200 -7.69 17.61 24.19
C LEU A 200 -7.60 18.03 22.71
N GLY A 201 -7.78 17.07 21.80
CA GLY A 201 -7.70 17.28 20.35
C GLY A 201 -6.29 17.16 19.73
N LYS A 202 -5.21 17.28 20.52
CA LYS A 202 -3.83 17.24 20.03
C LYS A 202 -3.45 15.89 19.38
N HIS A 203 -4.01 14.78 19.87
CA HIS A 203 -3.69 13.45 19.36
C HIS A 203 -4.01 13.29 17.86
N ASN A 204 -5.16 13.76 17.40
CA ASN A 204 -5.53 13.68 15.98
C ASN A 204 -4.60 14.53 15.11
N TYR A 205 -4.17 15.69 15.63
CA TYR A 205 -3.19 16.51 14.94
C TYR A 205 -1.82 15.82 14.86
N LEU A 206 -1.36 15.19 15.95
CA LEU A 206 -0.14 14.37 15.97
C LEU A 206 -0.20 13.24 14.93
N LEU A 207 -1.31 12.48 14.90
CA LEU A 207 -1.48 11.41 13.90
C LEU A 207 -1.41 11.94 12.47
N THR A 208 -2.01 13.11 12.22
CA THR A 208 -1.96 13.79 10.91
C THR A 208 -0.54 14.17 10.53
N LEU A 209 0.23 14.77 11.46
CA LEU A 209 1.61 15.14 11.21
C LEU A 209 2.49 13.92 10.93
N VAL A 210 2.46 12.89 11.78
CA VAL A 210 3.29 11.69 11.63
C VAL A 210 2.97 10.96 10.31
N LYS A 211 1.69 10.79 9.99
CA LYS A 211 1.27 10.18 8.71
C LYS A 211 1.70 11.02 7.51
N SER A 212 1.50 12.33 7.57
CA SER A 212 1.89 13.25 6.50
C SER A 212 3.41 13.27 6.31
N GLN A 213 4.19 13.29 7.39
CA GLN A 213 5.65 13.26 7.33
C GLN A 213 6.16 11.98 6.67
N SER A 214 5.64 10.82 7.10
CA SER A 214 5.95 9.52 6.50
C SER A 214 5.56 9.44 5.02
N ALA A 215 4.37 9.94 4.64
CA ALA A 215 3.85 9.89 3.27
C ALA A 215 4.68 10.77 2.31
N ARG A 216 4.87 12.06 2.64
CA ARG A 216 5.58 13.00 1.75
C ARG A 216 7.08 12.72 1.64
N THR A 217 7.70 12.15 2.67
CA THR A 217 9.11 11.73 2.64
C THR A 217 9.29 10.33 2.06
N GLN A 218 8.19 9.63 1.75
CA GLN A 218 8.21 8.23 1.28
C GLN A 218 9.16 7.37 2.14
N SER A 219 8.97 7.45 3.46
CA SER A 219 9.79 6.79 4.47
C SER A 219 8.94 6.06 5.50
N ALA A 220 9.59 5.26 6.34
CA ALA A 220 9.02 4.91 7.63
C ALA A 220 9.30 6.03 8.62
N TYR A 221 8.32 6.35 9.48
CA TYR A 221 8.46 7.33 10.56
C TYR A 221 8.08 6.67 11.87
N ILE A 222 9.05 6.63 12.79
CA ILE A 222 8.91 6.03 14.11
C ILE A 222 8.94 7.15 15.15
N TYR A 223 7.86 7.29 15.88
CA TYR A 223 7.67 8.29 16.91
C TYR A 223 7.52 7.61 18.27
N CYS A 224 8.20 8.10 19.28
CA CYS A 224 8.09 7.60 20.66
C CYS A 224 8.09 8.74 21.65
N SER A 225 7.00 8.87 22.42
CA SER A 225 6.81 9.96 23.38
C SER A 225 6.74 9.45 24.82
N ALA A 226 7.18 10.29 25.74
CA ALA A 226 7.12 10.07 27.18
C ALA A 226 5.71 9.59 27.65
N GLY A 227 5.68 8.79 28.68
CA GLY A 227 4.49 8.18 29.22
C GLY A 227 4.40 8.26 30.74
N TYR A 228 3.90 7.18 31.33
CA TYR A 228 3.71 7.09 32.78
C TYR A 228 5.04 7.19 33.54
N GLY A 229 5.03 7.98 34.63
CA GLY A 229 6.19 8.24 35.49
C GLY A 229 6.78 9.64 35.34
N GLU A 230 6.42 10.39 34.30
CA GLU A 230 6.67 11.82 34.22
C GLU A 230 5.84 12.60 35.24
N SER A 231 6.28 13.83 35.57
CA SER A 231 5.57 14.68 36.54
C SER A 231 4.15 15.00 36.07
N SER A 232 3.23 14.92 37.00
CA SER A 232 1.83 15.33 36.81
C SER A 232 1.52 16.67 37.48
N THR A 233 2.50 17.51 37.76
CA THR A 233 2.32 18.81 38.37
C THR A 233 1.35 19.68 37.57
N ASP A 234 1.56 19.78 36.27
CA ASP A 234 0.72 20.56 35.34
C ASP A 234 0.35 19.80 34.08
N LEU A 235 1.11 18.77 33.72
CA LEU A 235 1.01 18.06 32.44
C LEU A 235 0.79 16.56 32.64
N VAL A 236 0.25 15.90 31.61
CA VAL A 236 0.13 14.45 31.55
C VAL A 236 0.70 13.96 30.22
N PHE A 237 1.43 12.87 30.26
CA PHE A 237 2.06 12.25 29.09
C PHE A 237 1.39 10.93 28.77
N GLY A 238 1.01 10.74 27.51
CA GLY A 238 0.15 9.63 27.08
C GLY A 238 0.88 8.36 26.63
N GLY A 239 2.21 8.39 26.51
CA GLY A 239 2.97 7.22 26.06
C GLY A 239 2.73 6.84 24.60
N ASN A 240 2.64 7.82 23.70
CA ASN A 240 2.41 7.58 22.28
C ASN A 240 3.64 6.96 21.61
N GLY A 241 3.56 5.70 21.22
CA GLY A 241 4.48 5.05 20.28
C GLY A 241 3.76 4.81 18.96
N LEU A 242 4.33 5.26 17.84
CA LEU A 242 3.72 5.16 16.52
C LEU A 242 4.77 4.65 15.52
N ILE A 243 4.42 3.62 14.73
CA ILE A 243 5.23 3.15 13.60
C ILE A 243 4.39 3.30 12.33
N VAL A 244 4.83 4.19 11.44
CA VAL A 244 4.12 4.55 10.20
C VAL A 244 5.03 4.33 8.99
N GLU A 245 4.51 3.74 7.91
CA GLU A 245 5.22 3.53 6.65
C GLU A 245 4.43 4.13 5.48
N SER A 246 5.02 5.09 4.77
CA SER A 246 4.37 5.76 3.63
C SER A 246 2.95 6.25 3.95
N GLY A 247 2.76 6.84 5.14
CA GLY A 247 1.47 7.36 5.63
C GLY A 247 0.54 6.31 6.25
N ARG A 248 0.84 5.01 6.14
CA ARG A 248 0.04 3.95 6.73
C ARG A 248 0.52 3.63 8.14
N MET A 249 -0.40 3.65 9.11
CA MET A 249 -0.13 3.19 10.48
C MET A 249 0.10 1.67 10.49
N LEU A 250 1.26 1.22 10.95
CA LEU A 250 1.57 -0.19 11.13
C LEU A 250 1.29 -0.66 12.55
N ARG A 251 1.78 0.07 13.55
CA ARG A 251 1.57 -0.23 14.97
C ARG A 251 1.47 1.06 15.78
N ARG A 252 0.77 1.00 16.90
CA ARG A 252 0.68 2.07 17.90
C ARG A 252 0.56 1.49 19.30
N THR A 253 1.06 2.21 20.30
CA THR A 253 0.84 1.92 21.72
C THR A 253 -0.59 2.28 22.15
N GLU A 254 -1.01 1.73 23.29
CA GLU A 254 -2.20 2.19 24.01
C GLU A 254 -1.86 3.49 24.76
N ARG A 255 -2.69 4.51 24.57
CA ARG A 255 -2.52 5.79 25.27
C ARG A 255 -2.96 5.68 26.72
N PHE A 256 -2.27 6.42 27.59
CA PHE A 256 -2.56 6.48 29.03
C PHE A 256 -2.39 5.13 29.74
N SER A 257 -1.60 4.22 29.19
CA SER A 257 -1.22 3.00 29.88
C SER A 257 -0.31 3.32 31.06
N THR A 258 -0.53 2.62 32.18
CA THR A 258 0.37 2.62 33.33
C THR A 258 1.45 1.54 33.23
N GLU A 259 1.40 0.73 32.19
CA GLU A 259 2.37 -0.36 31.94
C GLU A 259 3.40 0.07 30.89
N GLU A 260 4.59 -0.50 30.98
CA GLU A 260 5.60 -0.38 29.91
C GLU A 260 5.08 -0.94 28.61
N GLN A 261 5.39 -0.28 27.51
CA GLN A 261 4.94 -0.71 26.22
C GLN A 261 6.10 -0.90 25.23
N LEU A 262 6.00 -1.93 24.41
CA LEU A 262 6.91 -2.23 23.32
C LEU A 262 6.11 -2.62 22.08
N ILE A 263 6.16 -1.81 21.05
CA ILE A 263 5.59 -2.12 19.74
C ILE A 263 6.71 -2.39 18.74
N VAL A 264 6.48 -3.34 17.84
CA VAL A 264 7.45 -3.78 16.83
C VAL A 264 6.74 -3.88 15.48
N ALA A 265 7.44 -3.50 14.41
CA ALA A 265 6.95 -3.67 13.03
C ALA A 265 8.09 -3.87 12.04
N ASP A 266 7.81 -4.57 10.94
CA ASP A 266 8.72 -4.76 9.83
C ASP A 266 8.52 -3.67 8.78
N ILE A 267 9.57 -2.91 8.49
CA ILE A 267 9.61 -1.86 7.47
C ILE A 267 10.09 -2.43 6.15
N ASP A 268 9.34 -2.22 5.09
CA ASP A 268 9.73 -2.63 3.74
C ASP A 268 10.59 -1.58 3.05
N THR A 269 11.89 -1.69 3.24
CA THR A 269 12.87 -0.70 2.73
C THR A 269 13.00 -0.74 1.20
N GLU A 270 12.81 -1.90 0.56
CA GLU A 270 12.82 -2.01 -0.91
C GLU A 270 11.63 -1.31 -1.54
N LYS A 271 10.43 -1.46 -0.95
CA LYS A 271 9.23 -0.74 -1.39
C LYS A 271 9.43 0.77 -1.30
N LEU A 272 10.01 1.27 -0.19
CA LEU A 272 10.31 2.69 -0.02
C LEU A 272 11.27 3.19 -1.11
N LEU A 273 12.33 2.45 -1.40
CA LEU A 273 13.27 2.80 -2.48
C LEU A 273 12.62 2.76 -3.86
N ASN A 274 11.79 1.76 -4.14
CA ASN A 274 11.06 1.66 -5.41
C ASN A 274 10.11 2.85 -5.60
N SER A 275 9.39 3.24 -4.55
CA SER A 275 8.52 4.41 -4.58
C SER A 275 9.28 5.68 -4.93
N ARG A 276 10.41 5.94 -4.26
CA ARG A 276 11.28 7.09 -4.52
C ARG A 276 11.87 7.11 -5.93
N ARG A 277 12.32 5.96 -6.46
CA ARG A 277 12.85 5.85 -7.84
C ARG A 277 11.82 6.20 -8.90
N ARG A 278 10.54 5.92 -8.64
CA ARG A 278 9.44 6.25 -9.56
C ARG A 278 9.00 7.69 -9.47
N THR A 279 9.24 8.34 -8.33
CA THR A 279 8.87 9.73 -8.09
C THR A 279 10.04 10.63 -8.45
N THR A 280 10.11 11.04 -9.73
CA THR A 280 11.25 11.83 -10.25
C THR A 280 11.46 13.16 -9.53
N THR A 281 10.40 13.70 -8.91
CA THR A 281 10.45 14.93 -8.10
C THR A 281 11.02 14.70 -6.70
N PHE A 282 11.24 13.44 -6.30
CA PHE A 282 11.87 13.11 -5.02
C PHE A 282 13.41 13.21 -5.09
N ALA A 283 14.00 13.15 -6.28
CA ALA A 283 15.44 13.16 -6.46
C ALA A 283 16.06 14.45 -5.89
N PRO A 284 17.11 14.35 -5.06
CA PRO A 284 17.78 15.53 -4.51
C PRO A 284 18.52 16.29 -5.61
N HIS A 285 18.35 17.60 -5.66
CA HIS A 285 19.12 18.45 -6.58
C HIS A 285 20.58 18.61 -6.12
N ARG A 286 20.81 18.58 -4.82
CA ARG A 286 22.14 18.55 -4.18
C ARG A 286 21.98 17.86 -2.83
N PRO A 287 22.62 16.69 -2.63
CA PRO A 287 22.74 16.09 -1.28
C PRO A 287 23.47 17.09 -0.37
N ALA A 288 23.00 17.25 0.86
CA ALA A 288 23.78 17.96 1.87
C ALA A 288 25.06 17.16 2.18
N GLU A 289 26.13 17.85 2.60
CA GLU A 289 27.33 17.19 3.13
C GLU A 289 26.99 16.59 4.49
N ARG A 290 26.47 15.36 4.49
CA ARG A 290 26.20 14.59 5.69
C ARG A 290 27.20 13.47 5.83
N ILE A 291 27.59 13.21 7.07
CA ILE A 291 28.37 12.03 7.40
C ILE A 291 27.43 10.83 7.49
N ILE A 292 27.86 9.75 6.84
CA ILE A 292 27.19 8.45 6.96
C ILE A 292 27.97 7.64 8.01
N VAL A 293 27.34 7.40 9.14
CA VAL A 293 27.90 6.60 10.22
C VAL A 293 27.51 5.15 10.02
N GLU A 294 28.46 4.31 9.67
CA GLU A 294 28.26 2.87 9.51
C GLU A 294 28.15 2.19 10.88
N ILE A 295 27.07 1.44 11.08
CA ILE A 295 26.86 0.64 12.29
C ILE A 295 26.94 -0.84 11.91
N PRO A 296 28.07 -1.50 12.17
CA PRO A 296 28.16 -2.95 11.98
C PRO A 296 27.27 -3.64 13.02
N LEU A 297 26.26 -4.36 12.56
CA LEU A 297 25.38 -5.12 13.42
C LEU A 297 25.40 -6.58 12.98
N PRO A 298 25.63 -7.54 13.89
CA PRO A 298 25.53 -8.95 13.56
C PRO A 298 24.09 -9.31 13.20
N GLU A 299 23.92 -10.38 12.41
CA GLU A 299 22.59 -10.90 12.12
C GLU A 299 21.91 -11.33 13.41
N ASN A 300 20.66 -10.90 13.58
CA ASN A 300 19.85 -11.33 14.71
C ASN A 300 19.16 -12.66 14.32
N PRO A 301 19.49 -13.79 14.99
CA PRO A 301 18.86 -15.08 14.69
C PRO A 301 17.34 -15.10 14.99
N ALA A 302 16.84 -14.21 15.84
CA ALA A 302 15.41 -14.05 16.09
C ALA A 302 14.66 -13.32 14.95
N ASN A 303 15.38 -12.78 13.95
CA ASN A 303 14.79 -12.05 12.82
C ASN A 303 14.25 -12.99 11.72
N VAL A 304 13.80 -14.17 12.09
CA VAL A 304 13.32 -15.21 11.16
C VAL A 304 11.84 -15.04 10.83
N THR A 305 11.06 -14.46 11.74
CA THR A 305 9.61 -14.27 11.58
C THR A 305 9.27 -12.81 11.36
N LEU A 306 8.44 -12.52 10.35
CA LEU A 306 7.89 -11.19 10.15
C LEU A 306 6.58 -11.04 10.95
N ASP A 307 6.43 -9.88 11.59
CA ASP A 307 5.17 -9.45 12.22
C ASP A 307 4.28 -8.66 11.24
N ARG A 308 4.63 -8.69 9.94
CA ARG A 308 3.94 -7.95 8.89
C ARG A 308 2.79 -8.77 8.33
N GLU A 309 1.61 -8.18 8.34
CA GLU A 309 0.44 -8.72 7.67
C GLU A 309 0.37 -8.24 6.23
N PHE A 310 0.08 -9.16 5.31
CA PHE A 310 -0.19 -8.86 3.91
C PHE A 310 -1.68 -9.00 3.64
N ASN A 311 -2.28 -7.96 3.07
CA ASN A 311 -3.67 -8.01 2.67
C ASN A 311 -3.82 -8.91 1.43
N SER A 312 -4.61 -9.97 1.53
CA SER A 312 -4.89 -10.89 0.41
C SER A 312 -5.65 -10.21 -0.75
N HIS A 313 -6.37 -9.13 -0.47
CA HIS A 313 -7.13 -8.37 -1.46
C HIS A 313 -6.70 -6.89 -1.47
N PRO A 314 -5.48 -6.57 -1.98
CA PRO A 314 -4.84 -5.26 -1.77
C PRO A 314 -5.55 -4.09 -2.48
N PHE A 315 -6.44 -4.37 -3.42
CA PHE A 315 -7.26 -3.36 -4.09
C PHE A 315 -8.58 -3.07 -3.39
N VAL A 316 -8.97 -3.91 -2.42
CA VAL A 316 -10.28 -3.83 -1.76
C VAL A 316 -10.16 -3.05 -0.45
N PRO A 317 -11.02 -2.03 -0.22
CA PRO A 317 -11.11 -1.35 1.06
C PRO A 317 -11.37 -2.33 2.22
N GLN A 318 -10.78 -2.08 3.38
CA GLN A 318 -10.74 -3.06 4.48
C GLN A 318 -11.88 -2.89 5.48
N THR A 319 -12.47 -1.70 5.57
CA THR A 319 -13.58 -1.44 6.48
C THR A 319 -14.85 -1.03 5.72
N PRO A 320 -16.05 -1.20 6.33
CA PRO A 320 -17.30 -0.74 5.72
C PRO A 320 -17.30 0.76 5.40
N GLU A 321 -16.69 1.58 6.27
CA GLU A 321 -16.60 3.04 6.11
C GLU A 321 -15.70 3.39 4.92
N GLU A 322 -14.51 2.76 4.82
CA GLU A 322 -13.63 2.90 3.66
C GLU A 322 -14.32 2.43 2.37
N MET A 323 -15.14 1.36 2.43
CA MET A 323 -15.87 0.87 1.28
C MET A 323 -16.96 1.84 0.83
N ASP A 324 -17.68 2.47 1.75
CA ASP A 324 -18.72 3.47 1.40
C ASP A 324 -18.10 4.71 0.74
N GLU A 325 -17.01 5.24 1.29
CA GLU A 325 -16.29 6.37 0.71
C GLU A 325 -15.70 6.02 -0.66
N SER A 326 -14.92 4.94 -0.74
CA SER A 326 -14.28 4.48 -1.98
C SER A 326 -15.29 4.09 -3.05
N GLY A 327 -16.39 3.42 -2.68
CA GLY A 327 -17.44 3.04 -3.60
C GLY A 327 -18.10 4.25 -4.27
N ARG A 328 -18.40 5.29 -3.51
CA ARG A 328 -18.92 6.56 -4.03
C ARG A 328 -17.90 7.25 -4.95
N GLU A 329 -16.63 7.27 -4.55
CA GLU A 329 -15.54 7.86 -5.33
C GLU A 329 -15.35 7.14 -6.66
N ILE A 330 -15.25 5.81 -6.67
CA ILE A 330 -15.13 4.97 -7.87
C ILE A 330 -16.25 5.29 -8.86
N ILE A 331 -17.50 5.23 -8.41
CA ILE A 331 -18.67 5.50 -9.25
C ILE A 331 -18.63 6.92 -9.81
N ASN A 332 -18.26 7.91 -9.00
CA ASN A 332 -18.20 9.30 -9.45
C ASN A 332 -17.10 9.51 -10.50
N ILE A 333 -15.91 8.92 -10.33
CA ILE A 333 -14.81 9.01 -11.31
C ILE A 333 -15.26 8.41 -12.65
N GLN A 334 -15.85 7.20 -12.65
CA GLN A 334 -16.34 6.56 -13.88
C GLN A 334 -17.46 7.38 -14.53
N THR A 335 -18.43 7.85 -13.75
CA THR A 335 -19.57 8.68 -14.22
C THR A 335 -19.08 9.97 -14.84
N MET A 336 -18.15 10.69 -14.20
CA MET A 336 -17.62 11.95 -14.72
C MET A 336 -16.79 11.75 -15.99
N GLY A 337 -15.99 10.68 -16.05
CA GLY A 337 -15.24 10.32 -17.25
C GLY A 337 -16.14 10.09 -18.45
N LEU A 338 -17.21 9.29 -18.28
CA LEU A 338 -18.18 9.04 -19.33
C LEU A 338 -18.98 10.31 -19.68
N ALA A 339 -19.42 11.07 -18.68
CA ALA A 339 -20.17 12.32 -18.90
C ALA A 339 -19.39 13.29 -19.77
N GLN A 340 -18.11 13.51 -19.46
CA GLN A 340 -17.24 14.40 -20.26
C GLN A 340 -17.08 13.89 -21.70
N ARG A 341 -16.95 12.57 -21.89
CA ARG A 341 -16.83 11.97 -23.23
C ARG A 341 -18.11 12.16 -24.04
N LEU A 342 -19.28 11.94 -23.46
CA LEU A 342 -20.58 12.11 -24.12
C LEU A 342 -20.82 13.57 -24.51
N GLN A 343 -20.52 14.51 -23.60
CA GLN A 343 -20.66 15.94 -23.86
C GLN A 343 -19.71 16.42 -24.96
N HIS A 344 -18.44 15.99 -24.94
CA HIS A 344 -17.46 16.36 -25.94
C HIS A 344 -17.82 15.89 -27.35
N THR A 345 -18.40 14.70 -27.46
CA THR A 345 -18.78 14.10 -28.75
C THR A 345 -20.21 14.42 -29.17
N ASP A 346 -20.97 15.18 -28.37
CA ASP A 346 -22.42 15.42 -28.49
C ASP A 346 -23.22 14.11 -28.64
N CYS A 347 -22.70 13.02 -28.04
CA CYS A 347 -23.30 11.71 -28.13
C CYS A 347 -24.43 11.56 -27.10
N LYS A 348 -25.64 11.24 -27.56
CA LYS A 348 -26.83 11.05 -26.71
C LYS A 348 -27.26 9.58 -26.58
N LYS A 349 -26.50 8.69 -27.20
CA LYS A 349 -26.75 7.25 -27.15
C LYS A 349 -25.46 6.49 -26.88
N VAL A 350 -25.58 5.41 -26.14
CA VAL A 350 -24.51 4.45 -25.90
C VAL A 350 -24.97 3.04 -26.17
N VAL A 351 -24.07 2.21 -26.66
CA VAL A 351 -24.31 0.79 -26.93
C VAL A 351 -23.40 -0.04 -26.04
N ILE A 352 -23.97 -1.01 -25.34
CA ILE A 352 -23.24 -1.86 -24.41
C ILE A 352 -23.68 -3.31 -24.55
N GLY A 353 -22.71 -4.23 -24.64
CA GLY A 353 -22.94 -5.65 -24.56
C GLY A 353 -23.24 -6.07 -23.12
N VAL A 354 -24.42 -6.61 -22.85
CA VAL A 354 -24.84 -7.02 -21.51
C VAL A 354 -24.89 -8.55 -21.45
N SER A 355 -23.83 -9.15 -20.90
CA SER A 355 -23.75 -10.61 -20.71
C SER A 355 -24.52 -11.07 -19.46
N GLY A 356 -24.73 -10.19 -18.48
CA GLY A 356 -25.25 -10.54 -17.15
C GLY A 356 -24.18 -10.96 -16.15
N GLY A 357 -22.90 -10.79 -16.50
CA GLY A 357 -21.77 -10.94 -15.59
C GLY A 357 -21.41 -9.64 -14.85
N LEU A 358 -20.41 -9.70 -13.96
CA LEU A 358 -19.99 -8.60 -13.08
C LEU A 358 -19.67 -7.32 -13.87
N ASP A 359 -18.85 -7.42 -14.90
CA ASP A 359 -18.26 -6.27 -15.59
C ASP A 359 -19.30 -5.51 -16.43
N SER A 360 -20.12 -6.24 -17.18
CA SER A 360 -21.19 -5.65 -17.98
C SER A 360 -22.28 -5.03 -17.10
N THR A 361 -22.53 -5.62 -15.93
CA THR A 361 -23.46 -5.09 -14.93
C THR A 361 -22.95 -3.76 -14.36
N LEU A 362 -21.70 -3.69 -13.92
CA LEU A 362 -21.12 -2.44 -13.42
C LEU A 362 -21.12 -1.35 -14.49
N ALA A 363 -20.65 -1.66 -15.69
CA ALA A 363 -20.61 -0.69 -16.80
C ALA A 363 -22.01 -0.16 -17.15
N LEU A 364 -23.03 -1.01 -17.12
CA LEU A 364 -24.41 -0.61 -17.35
C LEU A 364 -24.94 0.34 -16.26
N LEU A 365 -24.67 0.04 -14.99
CA LEU A 365 -25.07 0.89 -13.86
C LEU A 365 -24.39 2.28 -13.93
N ILE A 366 -23.12 2.33 -14.32
CA ILE A 366 -22.40 3.60 -14.54
C ILE A 366 -23.01 4.36 -15.72
N ALA A 367 -23.37 3.70 -16.82
CA ALA A 367 -24.03 4.35 -17.96
C ALA A 367 -25.37 4.97 -17.53
N VAL A 368 -26.21 4.25 -16.78
CA VAL A 368 -27.48 4.76 -16.25
C VAL A 368 -27.26 5.97 -15.37
N ARG A 369 -26.34 5.88 -14.42
CA ARG A 369 -26.03 7.01 -13.52
C ARG A 369 -25.50 8.23 -14.27
N THR A 370 -24.74 8.02 -15.35
CA THR A 370 -24.24 9.09 -16.20
C THR A 370 -25.37 9.79 -16.95
N PHE A 371 -26.30 9.02 -17.52
CA PHE A 371 -27.47 9.55 -18.22
C PHE A 371 -28.37 10.35 -17.29
N ASP A 372 -28.67 9.80 -16.11
CA ASP A 372 -29.44 10.51 -15.08
C ASP A 372 -28.79 11.83 -14.69
N ARG A 373 -27.47 11.85 -14.49
CA ARG A 373 -26.70 13.04 -14.13
C ARG A 373 -26.70 14.11 -15.20
N LEU A 374 -26.71 13.71 -16.48
CA LEU A 374 -26.76 14.62 -17.64
C LEU A 374 -28.18 15.00 -18.05
N GLY A 375 -29.22 14.45 -17.41
CA GLY A 375 -30.62 14.63 -17.78
C GLY A 375 -30.95 14.03 -19.15
N LEU A 376 -30.21 12.99 -19.57
CA LEU A 376 -30.47 12.27 -20.81
C LEU A 376 -31.49 11.18 -20.59
N ASP A 377 -32.29 10.88 -21.62
CA ASP A 377 -33.26 9.77 -21.58
C ASP A 377 -32.52 8.42 -21.51
N ARG A 378 -32.82 7.62 -20.49
CA ARG A 378 -32.26 6.27 -20.33
C ARG A 378 -32.52 5.39 -21.55
N LYS A 379 -33.53 5.69 -22.38
CA LYS A 379 -33.76 5.02 -23.67
C LYS A 379 -32.62 5.20 -24.67
N GLY A 380 -31.76 6.18 -24.46
CA GLY A 380 -30.50 6.34 -25.21
C GLY A 380 -29.45 5.31 -24.85
N ILE A 381 -29.61 4.56 -23.75
CA ILE A 381 -28.75 3.42 -23.40
C ILE A 381 -29.31 2.19 -24.10
N ILE A 382 -28.55 1.63 -25.04
CA ILE A 382 -28.92 0.44 -25.82
C ILE A 382 -28.13 -0.74 -25.29
N GLY A 383 -28.77 -1.52 -24.42
CA GLY A 383 -28.20 -2.77 -23.92
C GLY A 383 -28.49 -3.91 -24.91
N VAL A 384 -27.45 -4.60 -25.34
CA VAL A 384 -27.56 -5.70 -26.30
C VAL A 384 -27.11 -7.00 -25.65
N THR A 385 -28.05 -7.97 -25.52
CA THR A 385 -27.68 -9.33 -25.16
C THR A 385 -27.53 -10.18 -26.41
N MET A 386 -26.45 -10.93 -26.49
CA MET A 386 -26.08 -11.67 -27.73
C MET A 386 -25.82 -13.14 -27.40
N PRO A 387 -26.90 -13.95 -27.25
CA PRO A 387 -26.74 -15.36 -26.94
C PRO A 387 -25.97 -16.09 -28.05
N GLY A 388 -24.92 -16.81 -27.62
CA GLY A 388 -24.08 -17.67 -28.46
C GLY A 388 -24.24 -19.14 -28.09
N PHE A 389 -23.15 -19.92 -28.24
CA PHE A 389 -23.15 -21.36 -27.98
C PHE A 389 -22.99 -21.69 -26.48
N GLY A 390 -22.34 -20.81 -25.70
CA GLY A 390 -22.04 -21.01 -24.27
C GLY A 390 -22.86 -20.17 -23.31
N THR A 391 -23.86 -19.42 -23.76
CA THR A 391 -24.64 -18.52 -22.90
C THR A 391 -25.47 -19.31 -21.90
N SER A 392 -25.27 -19.04 -20.59
CA SER A 392 -26.03 -19.70 -19.52
C SER A 392 -27.43 -19.09 -19.35
N ASN A 393 -28.39 -19.91 -18.94
CA ASN A 393 -29.76 -19.43 -18.68
C ASN A 393 -29.83 -18.42 -17.54
N ARG A 394 -28.90 -18.49 -16.56
CA ARG A 394 -28.87 -17.60 -15.38
C ARG A 394 -28.40 -16.20 -15.77
N THR A 395 -27.24 -16.08 -16.40
CA THR A 395 -26.69 -14.79 -16.84
C THR A 395 -27.60 -14.11 -17.86
N TYR A 396 -28.15 -14.87 -18.79
CA TYR A 396 -29.16 -14.37 -19.74
C TYR A 396 -30.40 -13.76 -19.04
N ARG A 397 -30.97 -14.46 -18.05
CA ARG A 397 -32.11 -13.93 -17.29
C ARG A 397 -31.74 -12.65 -16.54
N ASN A 398 -30.60 -12.63 -15.90
CA ASN A 398 -30.10 -11.46 -15.18
C ASN A 398 -29.93 -10.25 -16.10
N SER A 399 -29.36 -10.45 -17.30
CA SER A 399 -29.19 -9.36 -18.27
C SER A 399 -30.53 -8.74 -18.70
N ILE A 400 -31.49 -9.56 -19.07
CA ILE A 400 -32.85 -9.10 -19.49
C ILE A 400 -33.59 -8.42 -18.34
N ALA A 401 -33.57 -9.02 -17.14
CA ALA A 401 -34.24 -8.47 -15.95
C ALA A 401 -33.66 -7.11 -15.58
N LEU A 402 -32.31 -7.00 -15.52
CA LEU A 402 -31.63 -5.77 -15.19
C LEU A 402 -31.92 -4.63 -16.18
N MET A 403 -31.83 -4.90 -17.49
CA MET A 403 -32.12 -3.91 -18.53
C MET A 403 -33.57 -3.40 -18.44
N ARG A 404 -34.52 -4.29 -18.13
CA ARG A 404 -35.94 -3.93 -17.93
C ARG A 404 -36.12 -3.06 -16.69
N CYS A 405 -35.57 -3.44 -15.53
CA CYS A 405 -35.67 -2.67 -14.28
C CYS A 405 -35.05 -1.27 -14.42
N LEU A 406 -33.93 -1.14 -15.14
CA LEU A 406 -33.27 0.13 -15.38
C LEU A 406 -33.97 1.03 -16.40
N GLY A 407 -35.00 0.50 -17.14
CA GLY A 407 -35.80 1.26 -18.09
C GLY A 407 -35.07 1.65 -19.38
N ILE A 408 -33.98 0.97 -19.73
CA ILE A 408 -33.18 1.24 -20.93
C ILE A 408 -33.79 0.60 -22.21
N THR A 409 -33.19 0.86 -23.37
CA THR A 409 -33.50 0.12 -24.60
C THR A 409 -32.79 -1.22 -24.58
N SER A 410 -33.55 -2.31 -24.71
CA SER A 410 -33.02 -3.67 -24.72
C SER A 410 -33.14 -4.29 -26.10
N ARG A 411 -32.05 -4.89 -26.60
CA ARG A 411 -32.05 -5.68 -27.86
C ARG A 411 -31.49 -7.07 -27.57
N GLU A 412 -32.07 -8.07 -28.23
CA GLU A 412 -31.57 -9.44 -28.23
C GLU A 412 -31.19 -9.84 -29.65
N ILE A 413 -29.96 -10.26 -29.85
CA ILE A 413 -29.41 -10.63 -31.16
C ILE A 413 -28.61 -11.92 -31.02
N SER A 414 -29.14 -13.04 -31.54
CA SER A 414 -28.39 -14.30 -31.55
C SER A 414 -27.28 -14.27 -32.57
N ILE A 415 -26.06 -14.60 -32.12
CA ILE A 415 -24.87 -14.65 -33.00
C ILE A 415 -24.69 -16.03 -33.69
N ARG A 416 -25.52 -17.03 -33.36
CA ARG A 416 -25.27 -18.43 -33.77
C ARG A 416 -25.18 -18.56 -35.28
N LYS A 417 -26.18 -18.08 -36.03
CA LYS A 417 -26.19 -18.20 -37.50
C LYS A 417 -25.02 -17.51 -38.18
N ALA A 418 -24.63 -16.31 -37.70
CA ALA A 418 -23.50 -15.58 -38.24
C ALA A 418 -22.20 -16.34 -37.98
N CYS A 419 -22.01 -16.85 -36.76
CA CYS A 419 -20.84 -17.66 -36.43
C CYS A 419 -20.78 -18.98 -37.20
N GLU A 420 -21.92 -19.69 -37.36
CA GLU A 420 -21.99 -20.93 -38.17
C GLU A 420 -21.58 -20.67 -39.61
N GLN A 421 -22.09 -19.61 -40.23
CA GLN A 421 -21.68 -19.20 -41.57
C GLN A 421 -20.20 -18.87 -41.65
N HIS A 422 -19.71 -18.07 -40.67
CA HIS A 422 -18.30 -17.69 -40.59
C HIS A 422 -17.37 -18.93 -40.44
N PHE A 423 -17.76 -19.89 -39.59
CA PHE A 423 -17.03 -21.14 -39.41
C PHE A 423 -16.93 -21.92 -40.73
N ALA A 424 -18.06 -22.02 -41.46
CA ALA A 424 -18.09 -22.68 -42.77
C ALA A 424 -17.18 -21.99 -43.81
N ASP A 425 -17.22 -20.65 -43.86
CA ASP A 425 -16.45 -19.85 -44.81
C ASP A 425 -14.93 -19.96 -44.60
N ILE A 426 -14.47 -20.06 -43.33
CA ILE A 426 -13.05 -20.21 -43.00
C ILE A 426 -12.60 -21.67 -42.86
N GLY A 427 -13.50 -22.65 -43.03
CA GLY A 427 -13.20 -24.06 -42.89
C GLY A 427 -12.91 -24.53 -41.47
N LEU A 428 -13.45 -23.80 -40.44
CA LEU A 428 -13.29 -24.19 -39.06
C LEU A 428 -14.22 -25.33 -38.66
N ASN A 429 -13.68 -26.38 -38.05
CA ASN A 429 -14.49 -27.45 -37.47
C ASN A 429 -15.04 -27.00 -36.08
N PRO A 430 -16.35 -26.78 -35.89
CA PRO A 430 -16.92 -26.33 -34.62
C PRO A 430 -16.73 -27.33 -33.46
N GLU A 431 -16.50 -28.61 -33.72
CA GLU A 431 -16.29 -29.63 -32.71
C GLU A 431 -14.93 -29.48 -31.98
N GLU A 432 -13.95 -28.84 -32.62
CA GLU A 432 -12.62 -28.66 -32.04
C GLU A 432 -12.54 -27.63 -30.92
N GLN A 433 -13.57 -26.78 -30.74
CA GLN A 433 -13.65 -25.75 -29.68
C GLN A 433 -12.33 -24.98 -29.46
N SER A 434 -11.66 -24.64 -30.55
CA SER A 434 -10.37 -23.98 -30.56
C SER A 434 -10.45 -22.51 -30.20
N SER A 435 -9.32 -21.85 -29.96
CA SER A 435 -9.27 -20.39 -29.78
C SER A 435 -9.88 -19.62 -30.97
N ALA A 436 -9.89 -20.19 -32.18
CA ALA A 436 -10.55 -19.57 -33.32
C ALA A 436 -12.09 -19.59 -33.14
N TYR A 437 -12.63 -20.70 -32.60
CA TYR A 437 -14.04 -20.85 -32.30
C TYR A 437 -14.53 -19.81 -31.25
N GLU A 438 -13.76 -19.63 -30.17
CA GLU A 438 -14.07 -18.64 -29.14
C GLU A 438 -13.94 -17.21 -29.68
N ASN A 439 -12.81 -16.91 -30.32
CA ASN A 439 -12.49 -15.57 -30.82
C ASN A 439 -13.46 -15.10 -31.91
N ALA A 440 -13.95 -15.97 -32.77
CA ALA A 440 -14.94 -15.62 -33.78
C ALA A 440 -16.26 -15.14 -33.13
N GLN A 441 -16.75 -15.82 -32.09
CA GLN A 441 -17.93 -15.39 -31.36
C GLN A 441 -17.75 -14.02 -30.67
N ALA A 442 -16.59 -13.79 -30.07
CA ALA A 442 -16.30 -12.50 -29.41
C ALA A 442 -16.22 -11.37 -30.44
N ARG A 443 -15.61 -11.59 -31.61
CA ARG A 443 -15.54 -10.58 -32.67
C ARG A 443 -16.90 -10.30 -33.30
N GLU A 444 -17.73 -11.31 -33.50
CA GLU A 444 -19.09 -11.14 -33.99
C GLU A 444 -19.92 -10.24 -33.06
N ARG A 445 -19.83 -10.45 -31.73
CA ARG A 445 -20.47 -9.56 -30.77
C ARG A 445 -19.96 -8.13 -30.87
N THR A 446 -18.67 -7.94 -31.01
CA THR A 446 -18.06 -6.59 -31.12
C THR A 446 -18.48 -5.91 -32.41
N GLN A 447 -18.51 -6.62 -33.54
CA GLN A 447 -18.98 -6.10 -34.83
C GLN A 447 -20.42 -5.61 -34.73
N ILE A 448 -21.33 -6.41 -34.18
CA ILE A 448 -22.74 -6.04 -33.96
C ILE A 448 -22.85 -4.75 -33.13
N LEU A 449 -22.09 -4.64 -32.02
CA LEU A 449 -22.14 -3.45 -31.16
C LEU A 449 -21.66 -2.20 -31.90
N MET A 450 -20.57 -2.31 -32.66
CA MET A 450 -20.02 -1.19 -33.44
C MET A 450 -20.97 -0.72 -34.54
N ASP A 451 -21.59 -1.66 -35.26
CA ASP A 451 -22.54 -1.35 -36.33
C ASP A 451 -23.83 -0.71 -35.77
N ILE A 452 -24.34 -1.20 -34.62
CA ILE A 452 -25.46 -0.56 -33.93
C ILE A 452 -25.08 0.86 -33.50
N ALA A 453 -23.89 1.06 -32.96
CA ALA A 453 -23.43 2.39 -32.57
C ALA A 453 -23.36 3.34 -33.76
N ASN A 454 -22.92 2.89 -34.92
CA ASN A 454 -22.92 3.67 -36.15
C ASN A 454 -24.35 4.02 -36.60
N MET A 455 -25.27 3.06 -36.61
CA MET A 455 -26.67 3.26 -36.99
C MET A 455 -27.40 4.24 -36.07
N GLU A 456 -27.07 4.19 -34.78
CA GLU A 456 -27.73 4.98 -33.73
C GLU A 456 -26.99 6.31 -33.44
N HIS A 457 -25.90 6.59 -34.13
CA HIS A 457 -25.00 7.73 -33.83
C HIS A 457 -24.58 7.74 -32.36
N GLY A 458 -24.19 6.56 -31.86
CA GLY A 458 -23.87 6.31 -30.46
C GLY A 458 -22.41 5.92 -30.26
N MET A 459 -22.06 5.61 -29.01
CA MET A 459 -20.73 5.18 -28.58
C MET A 459 -20.78 3.78 -27.96
N VAL A 460 -19.86 2.89 -28.35
CA VAL A 460 -19.72 1.58 -27.70
C VAL A 460 -18.96 1.72 -26.40
N LEU A 461 -19.56 1.25 -25.29
CA LEU A 461 -18.93 1.18 -23.99
C LEU A 461 -18.29 -0.20 -23.77
N GLY A 462 -17.02 -0.18 -23.39
CA GLY A 462 -16.27 -1.38 -23.02
C GLY A 462 -16.47 -1.77 -21.56
N THR A 463 -16.52 -3.07 -21.33
CA THR A 463 -16.76 -3.66 -20.02
C THR A 463 -15.53 -4.35 -19.42
N GLY A 464 -14.46 -4.59 -20.20
CA GLY A 464 -13.25 -5.29 -19.77
C GLY A 464 -12.59 -4.63 -18.56
N ASP A 465 -12.11 -5.43 -17.63
CA ASP A 465 -11.53 -5.03 -16.36
C ASP A 465 -9.99 -5.10 -16.34
N LEU A 466 -9.40 -4.64 -15.24
CA LEU A 466 -7.94 -4.59 -15.06
C LEU A 466 -7.31 -5.99 -15.01
N SER A 467 -7.96 -6.97 -14.39
CA SER A 467 -7.46 -8.33 -14.23
C SER A 467 -7.41 -9.05 -15.58
N GLU A 468 -8.44 -8.88 -16.39
CA GLU A 468 -8.50 -9.39 -17.77
C GLU A 468 -7.42 -8.76 -18.64
N LEU A 469 -7.23 -7.45 -18.52
CA LEU A 469 -6.16 -6.71 -19.22
C LEU A 469 -4.77 -7.16 -18.78
N ALA A 470 -4.54 -7.44 -17.50
CA ALA A 470 -3.27 -7.94 -17.00
C ALA A 470 -2.91 -9.29 -17.61
N LEU A 471 -3.88 -10.21 -17.68
CA LEU A 471 -3.69 -11.57 -18.21
C LEU A 471 -3.85 -11.65 -19.74
N GLY A 472 -4.33 -10.56 -20.38
CA GLY A 472 -4.76 -10.60 -21.76
C GLY A 472 -5.89 -11.61 -22.00
N TRP A 473 -6.76 -11.79 -21.01
CA TRP A 473 -7.90 -12.69 -21.07
C TRP A 473 -9.10 -12.00 -21.71
N ALA A 474 -8.91 -11.60 -22.94
CA ALA A 474 -9.88 -10.98 -23.83
C ALA A 474 -9.47 -11.27 -25.27
N THR A 475 -10.42 -11.35 -26.19
CA THR A 475 -10.16 -11.53 -27.60
C THR A 475 -9.67 -10.23 -28.23
N TYR A 476 -8.47 -10.27 -28.83
CA TYR A 476 -7.95 -9.13 -29.58
C TYR A 476 -8.90 -8.76 -30.72
N ASN A 477 -9.23 -7.46 -30.81
CA ASN A 477 -10.23 -6.93 -31.75
C ASN A 477 -11.62 -7.58 -31.60
N GLY A 478 -11.94 -8.05 -30.40
CA GLY A 478 -13.22 -8.54 -29.96
C GLY A 478 -13.68 -7.77 -28.74
N ASP A 479 -13.98 -8.46 -27.65
CA ASP A 479 -14.38 -7.87 -26.36
C ASP A 479 -13.33 -6.95 -25.73
N GLN A 480 -12.08 -7.04 -26.14
CA GLN A 480 -11.04 -6.07 -25.82
C GLN A 480 -11.35 -4.65 -26.33
N MET A 481 -12.06 -4.53 -27.47
CA MET A 481 -12.24 -3.25 -28.16
C MET A 481 -13.55 -2.57 -27.80
N SER A 482 -13.48 -1.25 -27.69
CA SER A 482 -14.61 -0.36 -27.48
C SER A 482 -14.23 1.07 -27.83
N MET A 483 -15.19 2.00 -27.78
CA MET A 483 -14.90 3.42 -27.95
C MET A 483 -14.54 4.09 -26.61
N TYR A 484 -14.99 3.52 -25.47
CA TYR A 484 -14.63 3.98 -24.13
C TYR A 484 -14.76 2.84 -23.11
N GLY A 485 -13.65 2.49 -22.46
CA GLY A 485 -13.56 1.38 -21.49
C GLY A 485 -13.81 1.85 -20.06
N LEU A 486 -14.96 1.52 -19.48
CA LEU A 486 -15.36 2.01 -18.16
C LEU A 486 -14.60 1.37 -17.00
N ASN A 487 -14.34 0.05 -17.09
CA ASN A 487 -13.79 -0.72 -15.97
C ASN A 487 -12.28 -0.98 -16.08
N ALA A 488 -11.60 -0.43 -17.07
CA ALA A 488 -10.22 -0.78 -17.45
C ALA A 488 -9.16 -0.63 -16.34
N SER A 489 -9.45 0.08 -15.26
CA SER A 489 -8.56 0.19 -14.09
C SER A 489 -9.13 -0.39 -12.79
N LEU A 490 -10.23 -1.16 -12.86
CA LEU A 490 -10.82 -1.86 -11.73
C LEU A 490 -10.52 -3.37 -11.81
N PRO A 491 -9.88 -3.97 -10.82
CA PRO A 491 -9.66 -5.41 -10.80
C PRO A 491 -10.95 -6.18 -10.48
N LYS A 492 -11.02 -7.42 -10.93
CA LYS A 492 -12.18 -8.31 -10.77
C LYS A 492 -12.62 -8.44 -9.31
N THR A 493 -11.66 -8.57 -8.40
CA THR A 493 -11.92 -8.66 -6.96
C THR A 493 -12.62 -7.42 -6.40
N LEU A 494 -12.23 -6.23 -6.85
CA LEU A 494 -12.87 -4.98 -6.43
C LEU A 494 -14.25 -4.81 -7.06
N ILE A 495 -14.45 -5.17 -8.34
CA ILE A 495 -15.75 -5.10 -9.01
C ILE A 495 -16.78 -5.95 -8.26
N GLN A 496 -16.41 -7.16 -7.83
CA GLN A 496 -17.29 -8.04 -7.08
C GLN A 496 -17.75 -7.41 -5.75
N VAL A 497 -16.82 -6.81 -5.00
CA VAL A 497 -17.14 -6.15 -3.72
C VAL A 497 -17.95 -4.87 -3.96
N LEU A 498 -17.61 -4.11 -4.99
CA LEU A 498 -18.32 -2.87 -5.36
C LEU A 498 -19.79 -3.15 -5.72
N LEU A 499 -20.07 -4.19 -6.51
CA LEU A 499 -21.45 -4.57 -6.85
C LEU A 499 -22.22 -5.06 -5.61
N ARG A 500 -21.58 -5.77 -4.70
CA ARG A 500 -22.20 -6.17 -3.42
C ARG A 500 -22.54 -4.94 -2.57
N TRP A 501 -21.65 -3.96 -2.50
CA TRP A 501 -21.91 -2.70 -1.82
C TRP A 501 -23.04 -1.91 -2.52
N MET A 502 -23.03 -1.84 -3.86
CA MET A 502 -24.11 -1.20 -4.61
C MET A 502 -25.47 -1.85 -4.34
N ALA A 503 -25.54 -3.18 -4.22
CA ALA A 503 -26.74 -3.89 -3.83
C ALA A 503 -27.22 -3.50 -2.42
N GLN A 504 -26.29 -3.34 -1.47
CA GLN A 504 -26.63 -2.93 -0.09
C GLN A 504 -27.22 -1.51 -0.01
N VAL A 505 -26.72 -0.57 -0.82
CA VAL A 505 -27.21 0.81 -0.83
C VAL A 505 -28.35 1.05 -1.81
N CYS A 506 -28.74 0.04 -2.62
CA CYS A 506 -29.81 0.12 -3.59
C CYS A 506 -31.17 0.14 -2.89
N GLN A 507 -32.02 1.11 -3.27
CA GLN A 507 -33.38 1.24 -2.73
C GLN A 507 -34.42 0.40 -3.47
N ASP A 508 -34.12 -0.03 -4.71
CA ASP A 508 -35.01 -0.88 -5.53
C ASP A 508 -34.69 -2.35 -5.24
N ASP A 509 -35.68 -3.06 -4.66
CA ASP A 509 -35.52 -4.44 -4.24
C ASP A 509 -35.27 -5.38 -5.42
N ALA A 510 -35.93 -5.14 -6.58
CA ALA A 510 -35.74 -5.97 -7.76
C ALA A 510 -34.33 -5.85 -8.34
N ILE A 511 -33.77 -4.63 -8.38
CA ILE A 511 -32.39 -4.41 -8.81
C ILE A 511 -31.44 -5.04 -7.79
N ARG A 512 -31.69 -4.88 -6.48
CA ARG A 512 -30.88 -5.46 -5.40
C ARG A 512 -30.76 -6.99 -5.56
N GLU A 513 -31.87 -7.69 -5.75
CA GLU A 513 -31.88 -9.13 -5.92
C GLU A 513 -31.07 -9.57 -7.15
N ILE A 514 -31.21 -8.88 -8.27
CA ILE A 514 -30.43 -9.17 -9.48
C ILE A 514 -28.94 -8.95 -9.23
N LEU A 515 -28.54 -7.87 -8.58
CA LEU A 515 -27.14 -7.61 -8.28
C LEU A 515 -26.52 -8.69 -7.37
N LEU A 516 -27.25 -9.13 -6.35
CA LEU A 516 -26.80 -10.21 -5.47
C LEU A 516 -26.69 -11.54 -6.23
N ASP A 517 -27.61 -11.82 -7.17
CA ASP A 517 -27.52 -13.02 -8.01
C ASP A 517 -26.34 -12.97 -8.99
N VAL A 518 -26.06 -11.80 -9.57
CA VAL A 518 -24.88 -11.58 -10.42
C VAL A 518 -23.59 -11.82 -9.62
N VAL A 519 -23.48 -11.27 -8.40
CA VAL A 519 -22.32 -11.46 -7.52
C VAL A 519 -22.13 -12.92 -7.10
N ALA A 520 -23.23 -13.66 -6.92
CA ALA A 520 -23.21 -15.08 -6.56
C ALA A 520 -23.00 -16.03 -7.75
N THR A 521 -22.97 -15.49 -8.99
CA THR A 521 -22.74 -16.29 -10.19
C THR A 521 -21.25 -16.55 -10.38
N PRO A 522 -20.80 -17.81 -10.55
CA PRO A 522 -19.41 -18.12 -10.82
C PRO A 522 -18.88 -17.44 -12.09
N ILE A 523 -17.66 -16.95 -12.04
CA ILE A 523 -17.01 -16.29 -13.19
C ILE A 523 -16.66 -17.35 -14.23
N SER A 524 -17.27 -17.27 -15.41
CA SER A 524 -16.99 -18.19 -16.54
C SER A 524 -17.03 -17.46 -17.88
N PRO A 525 -16.19 -17.83 -18.87
CA PRO A 525 -16.37 -17.36 -20.24
C PRO A 525 -17.57 -18.08 -20.87
N GLU A 526 -18.53 -17.33 -21.35
CA GLU A 526 -19.73 -17.84 -22.01
C GLU A 526 -19.52 -18.15 -23.50
N LEU A 527 -18.33 -18.68 -23.87
CA LEU A 527 -17.96 -18.94 -25.25
C LEU A 527 -18.01 -20.44 -25.63
N LEU A 528 -17.89 -21.31 -24.64
CA LEU A 528 -17.94 -22.76 -24.84
C LEU A 528 -19.31 -23.33 -24.43
N PRO A 529 -19.83 -24.34 -25.15
CA PRO A 529 -21.07 -25.01 -24.78
C PRO A 529 -20.99 -25.57 -23.35
N SER A 530 -22.03 -25.34 -22.55
CA SER A 530 -22.16 -25.94 -21.23
C SER A 530 -22.42 -27.43 -21.36
N GLY A 531 -21.49 -28.27 -20.88
CA GLY A 531 -21.79 -29.68 -20.61
C GLY A 531 -22.87 -29.81 -19.52
N GLU A 532 -23.64 -30.88 -19.59
CA GLU A 532 -24.64 -31.20 -18.57
C GLU A 532 -23.97 -31.24 -17.19
N GLU A 533 -24.53 -30.49 -16.22
CA GLU A 533 -24.14 -30.38 -14.79
C GLU A 533 -22.80 -29.69 -14.47
N GLY A 534 -22.84 -28.40 -14.25
CA GLY A 534 -21.86 -27.68 -13.36
C GLY A 534 -20.42 -27.48 -13.87
N GLY A 535 -20.09 -27.89 -15.10
CA GLY A 535 -18.71 -27.98 -15.58
C GLY A 535 -18.02 -26.67 -16.01
N ILE A 536 -18.75 -25.55 -16.20
CA ILE A 536 -18.21 -24.35 -16.86
C ILE A 536 -17.32 -23.51 -15.95
N ALA A 537 -17.71 -23.32 -14.70
CA ALA A 537 -16.91 -22.54 -13.72
C ALA A 537 -15.52 -23.15 -13.50
N HIS A 538 -15.43 -24.50 -13.55
CA HIS A 538 -14.18 -25.21 -13.42
C HIS A 538 -13.22 -25.06 -14.63
N HIS A 539 -13.68 -24.61 -15.79
CA HIS A 539 -12.82 -24.53 -16.99
C HIS A 539 -11.98 -23.25 -17.02
N THR A 540 -12.54 -22.10 -16.64
CA THR A 540 -11.81 -20.82 -16.60
C THR A 540 -10.80 -20.81 -15.47
N GLU A 541 -11.19 -21.20 -14.26
CA GLU A 541 -10.27 -21.32 -13.14
C GLU A 541 -9.17 -22.37 -13.37
N LYS A 542 -9.43 -23.41 -14.16
CA LYS A 542 -8.40 -24.38 -14.57
C LYS A 542 -7.39 -23.82 -15.57
N LEU A 543 -7.80 -22.87 -16.42
CA LEU A 543 -6.94 -22.30 -17.48
C LEU A 543 -6.21 -21.04 -17.04
N VAL A 544 -6.88 -20.19 -16.27
CA VAL A 544 -6.37 -18.86 -15.87
C VAL A 544 -6.04 -18.83 -14.38
N GLY A 545 -6.73 -19.55 -13.54
CA GLY A 545 -6.57 -19.55 -12.09
C GLY A 545 -7.42 -18.50 -11.36
N PRO A 546 -7.34 -18.48 -10.02
CA PRO A 546 -8.12 -17.56 -9.20
C PRO A 546 -7.70 -16.10 -9.43
N TYR A 547 -8.65 -15.23 -9.74
CA TYR A 547 -8.39 -13.81 -9.95
C TYR A 547 -7.78 -13.13 -8.72
N GLU A 548 -8.13 -13.57 -7.51
CA GLU A 548 -7.55 -13.00 -6.31
C GLU A 548 -6.03 -13.16 -6.20
N LEU A 549 -5.47 -14.29 -6.68
CA LEU A 549 -4.02 -14.46 -6.77
C LEU A 549 -3.42 -13.55 -7.85
N HIS A 550 -4.07 -13.43 -9.01
CA HIS A 550 -3.59 -12.57 -10.08
C HIS A 550 -3.63 -11.09 -9.71
N ASP A 551 -4.69 -10.63 -9.07
CA ASP A 551 -4.81 -9.27 -8.56
C ASP A 551 -3.75 -8.98 -7.49
N PHE A 552 -3.49 -9.95 -6.60
CA PHE A 552 -2.41 -9.86 -5.63
C PHE A 552 -1.03 -9.74 -6.30
N PHE A 553 -0.73 -10.60 -7.28
CA PHE A 553 0.53 -10.55 -8.02
C PHE A 553 0.67 -9.22 -8.78
N LEU A 554 -0.38 -8.78 -9.45
CA LEU A 554 -0.42 -7.52 -10.19
C LEU A 554 -0.12 -6.33 -9.27
N PHE A 555 -0.78 -6.27 -8.11
CA PHE A 555 -0.57 -5.20 -7.13
C PHE A 555 0.88 -5.14 -6.68
N HIS A 556 1.41 -6.27 -6.21
CA HIS A 556 2.76 -6.31 -5.67
C HIS A 556 3.84 -6.10 -6.73
N PHE A 557 3.64 -6.61 -7.94
CA PHE A 557 4.55 -6.39 -9.06
C PHE A 557 4.56 -4.92 -9.52
N ILE A 558 3.40 -4.33 -9.77
CA ILE A 558 3.30 -2.98 -10.33
C ILE A 558 3.49 -1.93 -9.25
N GLN A 559 2.74 -1.99 -8.15
CA GLN A 559 2.74 -0.94 -7.13
C GLN A 559 3.99 -0.98 -6.25
N ASN A 560 4.37 -2.16 -5.78
CA ASN A 560 5.47 -2.31 -4.84
C ASN A 560 6.81 -2.63 -5.52
N GLY A 561 6.79 -3.11 -6.78
CA GLY A 561 8.00 -3.51 -7.52
C GLY A 561 8.67 -4.76 -6.94
N TYR A 562 7.88 -5.67 -6.37
CA TYR A 562 8.41 -6.90 -5.78
C TYR A 562 8.90 -7.88 -6.84
N SER A 563 9.97 -8.60 -6.53
CA SER A 563 10.42 -9.77 -7.28
C SER A 563 9.48 -10.96 -7.08
N PRO A 564 9.49 -11.98 -7.97
CA PRO A 564 8.72 -13.19 -7.78
C PRO A 564 8.91 -13.86 -6.42
N ALA A 565 10.14 -13.93 -5.91
CA ALA A 565 10.42 -14.52 -4.59
C ALA A 565 9.75 -13.74 -3.45
N LYS A 566 9.77 -12.40 -3.51
CA LYS A 566 9.11 -11.56 -2.52
C LYS A 566 7.59 -11.61 -2.64
N ILE A 567 7.05 -11.70 -3.87
CA ILE A 567 5.61 -11.89 -4.09
C ILE A 567 5.16 -13.24 -3.53
N LEU A 568 5.92 -14.32 -3.76
CA LEU A 568 5.64 -15.64 -3.20
C LEU A 568 5.58 -15.61 -1.68
N PHE A 569 6.60 -15.05 -1.05
CA PHE A 569 6.66 -14.90 0.40
C PHE A 569 5.45 -14.14 0.97
N ALA A 570 5.09 -13.01 0.33
CA ALA A 570 3.93 -12.23 0.73
C ALA A 570 2.61 -13.00 0.51
N ALA A 571 2.50 -13.77 -0.58
CA ALA A 571 1.33 -14.58 -0.89
C ALA A 571 1.16 -15.77 0.05
N GLU A 572 2.24 -16.48 0.41
CA GLU A 572 2.21 -17.56 1.40
C GLU A 572 1.67 -17.07 2.75
N THR A 573 2.02 -15.84 3.15
CA THR A 573 1.50 -15.22 4.38
C THR A 573 0.05 -14.75 4.22
N ALA A 574 -0.28 -14.10 3.09
CA ALA A 574 -1.62 -13.51 2.88
C ALA A 574 -2.71 -14.56 2.66
N PHE A 575 -2.36 -15.70 2.11
CA PHE A 575 -3.28 -16.80 1.77
C PHE A 575 -3.01 -18.07 2.57
N ASP A 576 -2.39 -17.94 3.75
CA ASP A 576 -2.13 -19.09 4.63
C ASP A 576 -3.39 -19.92 4.87
N GLY A 577 -3.28 -21.24 4.78
CA GLY A 577 -4.39 -22.18 4.90
C GLY A 577 -5.37 -22.20 3.70
N ARG A 578 -5.21 -21.33 2.70
CA ARG A 578 -6.09 -21.24 1.51
C ARG A 578 -5.46 -21.79 0.24
N TYR A 579 -4.20 -21.45 -0.01
CA TYR A 579 -3.42 -21.95 -1.14
C TYR A 579 -2.06 -22.44 -0.67
N ASP A 580 -1.66 -23.60 -1.15
CA ASP A 580 -0.32 -24.13 -0.93
C ASP A 580 0.71 -23.43 -1.85
N ARG A 581 1.98 -23.55 -1.47
CA ARG A 581 3.12 -22.99 -2.21
C ARG A 581 3.13 -23.40 -3.69
N ALA A 582 2.82 -24.65 -3.98
CA ALA A 582 2.84 -25.17 -5.35
C ALA A 582 1.75 -24.51 -6.22
N THR A 583 0.56 -24.31 -5.66
CA THR A 583 -0.55 -23.61 -6.32
C THR A 583 -0.20 -22.15 -6.57
N ILE A 584 0.37 -21.45 -5.59
CA ILE A 584 0.80 -20.04 -5.73
C ILE A 584 1.85 -19.92 -6.84
N LEU A 585 2.89 -20.75 -6.82
CA LEU A 585 3.96 -20.77 -7.84
C LEU A 585 3.42 -21.08 -9.23
N ARG A 586 2.51 -22.05 -9.35
CA ARG A 586 1.87 -22.39 -10.63
C ARG A 586 1.17 -21.17 -11.23
N TRP A 587 0.35 -20.48 -10.48
CA TRP A 587 -0.43 -19.34 -10.98
C TRP A 587 0.43 -18.07 -11.14
N MET A 588 1.45 -17.91 -10.33
CA MET A 588 2.45 -16.85 -10.53
C MET A 588 3.19 -17.03 -11.87
N ARG A 589 3.58 -18.25 -12.20
CA ARG A 589 4.18 -18.56 -13.51
C ARG A 589 3.26 -18.21 -14.67
N VAL A 590 1.97 -18.60 -14.57
CA VAL A 590 0.95 -18.24 -15.56
C VAL A 590 0.78 -16.74 -15.66
N PHE A 591 0.72 -16.02 -14.53
CA PHE A 591 0.62 -14.57 -14.49
C PHE A 591 1.76 -13.90 -15.27
N PHE A 592 3.02 -14.16 -14.93
CA PHE A 592 4.15 -13.51 -15.60
C PHE A 592 4.24 -13.89 -17.08
N GLN A 593 4.02 -15.16 -17.43
CA GLN A 593 4.01 -15.59 -18.82
C GLN A 593 2.96 -14.84 -19.64
N ARG A 594 1.73 -14.75 -19.14
CA ARG A 594 0.64 -14.05 -19.82
C ARG A 594 0.81 -12.53 -19.79
N PHE A 595 1.20 -11.95 -18.66
CA PHE A 595 1.40 -10.51 -18.53
C PHE A 595 2.37 -9.98 -19.59
N PHE A 596 3.45 -10.70 -19.88
CA PHE A 596 4.41 -10.30 -20.91
C PHE A 596 3.92 -10.63 -22.32
N SER A 597 3.51 -11.86 -22.60
CA SER A 597 3.13 -12.29 -23.93
C SER A 597 1.88 -11.58 -24.49
N GLN A 598 1.02 -11.06 -23.64
CA GLN A 598 -0.22 -10.40 -24.03
C GLN A 598 -0.15 -8.87 -24.05
N GLN A 599 1.06 -8.29 -23.94
CA GLN A 599 1.24 -6.83 -23.97
C GLN A 599 0.68 -6.18 -25.24
N PHE A 600 0.75 -6.81 -26.39
CA PHE A 600 0.23 -6.27 -27.65
C PHE A 600 -1.26 -5.90 -27.57
N LYS A 601 -2.05 -6.60 -26.76
CA LYS A 601 -3.46 -6.29 -26.52
C LYS A 601 -3.60 -4.96 -25.75
N ARG A 602 -2.74 -4.73 -24.76
CA ARG A 602 -2.75 -3.48 -23.98
C ARG A 602 -2.25 -2.29 -24.79
N SER A 603 -1.40 -2.51 -25.76
CA SER A 603 -0.92 -1.44 -26.67
C SER A 603 -2.06 -0.80 -27.48
N ALA A 604 -3.15 -1.53 -27.71
CA ALA A 604 -4.34 -1.11 -28.44
C ALA A 604 -5.54 -0.86 -27.53
N MET A 605 -5.33 -0.57 -26.24
CA MET A 605 -6.44 -0.30 -25.32
C MET A 605 -7.23 0.95 -25.68
N PRO A 606 -8.59 0.88 -25.60
CA PRO A 606 -9.45 2.05 -25.67
C PRO A 606 -9.14 3.08 -24.58
N ASP A 607 -9.61 4.31 -24.77
CA ASP A 607 -9.64 5.29 -23.72
C ASP A 607 -10.59 4.86 -22.59
N GLY A 608 -10.28 5.28 -21.36
CA GLY A 608 -11.10 5.01 -20.19
C GLY A 608 -10.56 5.73 -18.96
N PRO A 609 -11.37 5.93 -17.91
CA PRO A 609 -10.94 6.63 -16.71
C PRO A 609 -9.93 5.79 -15.91
N LYS A 610 -8.89 6.44 -15.40
CA LYS A 610 -8.07 5.85 -14.34
C LYS A 610 -8.80 6.02 -13.01
N VAL A 611 -9.29 4.93 -12.45
CA VAL A 611 -10.02 4.90 -11.19
C VAL A 611 -9.12 4.45 -10.04
N GLY A 612 -8.49 3.30 -10.18
CA GLY A 612 -7.57 2.75 -9.18
C GLY A 612 -6.15 3.31 -9.28
N ILE A 613 -5.32 2.92 -8.31
CA ILE A 613 -3.90 3.33 -8.24
C ILE A 613 -3.05 2.73 -9.37
N ILE A 614 -3.53 1.66 -10.03
CA ILE A 614 -2.88 0.99 -11.16
C ILE A 614 -3.75 1.12 -12.40
N SER A 615 -3.14 1.53 -13.50
CA SER A 615 -3.71 1.49 -14.85
C SER A 615 -2.72 0.89 -15.81
N LEU A 616 -3.16 -0.10 -16.57
CA LEU A 616 -2.34 -0.76 -17.60
C LEU A 616 -2.49 -0.10 -18.99
N SER A 617 -3.13 1.08 -19.05
CA SER A 617 -3.17 1.88 -20.28
C SER A 617 -1.75 2.23 -20.73
N PRO A 618 -1.43 2.13 -22.03
CA PRO A 618 -0.13 2.54 -22.56
C PRO A 618 0.11 4.06 -22.43
N ARG A 619 -0.92 4.83 -22.11
CA ARG A 619 -0.88 6.26 -21.80
C ARG A 619 -0.70 6.55 -20.31
N GLY A 620 -0.79 5.51 -19.45
CA GLY A 620 -0.81 5.61 -17.99
C GLY A 620 0.45 5.07 -17.30
N ASP A 621 0.25 4.22 -16.30
CA ASP A 621 1.27 3.82 -15.31
C ASP A 621 2.27 2.77 -15.84
N TRP A 622 1.89 2.00 -16.86
CA TRP A 622 2.71 0.90 -17.36
C TRP A 622 2.93 0.98 -18.87
N ARG A 623 4.18 1.19 -19.27
CA ARG A 623 4.61 1.26 -20.66
C ARG A 623 5.67 0.20 -20.90
N MET A 624 5.28 -0.89 -21.53
CA MET A 624 6.16 -2.01 -21.83
C MET A 624 6.12 -2.28 -23.34
N PRO A 625 7.26 -2.53 -24.00
CA PRO A 625 7.26 -2.97 -25.39
C PRO A 625 6.60 -4.36 -25.50
N SER A 626 5.90 -4.60 -26.62
CA SER A 626 5.14 -5.85 -26.83
C SER A 626 6.03 -7.09 -27.02
N ASP A 627 7.29 -6.89 -27.36
CA ASP A 627 8.31 -7.91 -27.55
C ASP A 627 9.22 -8.11 -26.33
N ALA A 628 8.88 -7.50 -25.18
CA ALA A 628 9.56 -7.78 -23.93
C ALA A 628 9.38 -9.25 -23.49
N THR A 629 10.45 -9.85 -22.96
CA THR A 629 10.42 -11.25 -22.52
C THR A 629 10.27 -11.37 -20.99
N ALA A 630 9.56 -12.40 -20.55
CA ALA A 630 9.40 -12.73 -19.14
C ALA A 630 10.57 -13.54 -18.54
N THR A 631 11.66 -13.74 -19.29
CA THR A 631 12.72 -14.70 -18.98
C THR A 631 13.31 -14.54 -17.57
N LEU A 632 13.54 -13.30 -17.13
CA LEU A 632 14.09 -13.02 -15.80
C LEU A 632 13.16 -13.51 -14.68
N TRP A 633 11.88 -13.15 -14.75
CA TRP A 633 10.87 -13.51 -13.75
C TRP A 633 10.58 -15.00 -13.75
N LEU A 634 10.45 -15.62 -14.93
CA LEU A 634 10.21 -17.05 -15.06
C LEU A 634 11.40 -17.88 -14.55
N ARG A 635 12.63 -17.45 -14.81
CA ARG A 635 13.83 -18.09 -14.26
C ARG A 635 13.84 -18.08 -12.73
N GLU A 636 13.49 -16.96 -12.10
CA GLU A 636 13.41 -16.86 -10.64
C GLU A 636 12.33 -17.81 -10.11
N ILE A 637 11.15 -17.87 -10.74
CA ILE A 637 10.08 -18.79 -10.37
C ILE A 637 10.53 -20.25 -10.52
N ASP A 638 11.24 -20.60 -11.60
CA ASP A 638 11.74 -21.95 -11.81
C ASP A 638 12.75 -22.38 -10.73
N LEU A 639 13.58 -21.45 -10.25
CA LEU A 639 14.46 -21.69 -9.10
C LEU A 639 13.66 -21.93 -7.80
N LEU A 640 12.62 -21.12 -7.54
CA LEU A 640 11.75 -21.27 -6.38
C LEU A 640 10.95 -22.59 -6.38
N ILE A 641 10.63 -23.12 -7.56
CA ILE A 641 9.99 -24.46 -7.70
C ILE A 641 10.98 -25.58 -7.34
N GLN A 642 12.27 -25.39 -7.60
CA GLN A 642 13.32 -26.37 -7.28
C GLN A 642 13.75 -26.32 -5.80
N GLU A 643 13.58 -25.20 -5.12
CA GLU A 643 13.78 -25.07 -3.68
C GLU A 643 12.63 -25.80 -2.95
N LYS A 644 12.88 -27.04 -2.44
CA LYS A 644 11.90 -27.85 -1.69
C LYS A 644 11.72 -27.33 -0.26
#